data_6ccafce7d5bd0e666121d7b64796ebf8
#
_entry.id   6ccafce7d5bd0e666121d7b64796ebf8
#
_cell.length_a   1.000
_cell.length_b   1.000
_cell.length_c   1.000
_cell.angle_alpha   90.00
_cell.angle_beta   90.00
_cell.angle_gamma   90.00
#
_symmetry.space_group_name_H-M   'P 1'
#
loop_
_entity.id
_entity.type
_entity.pdbx_description
1 polymer ?
#
loop_
_entity_poly.entity_id
_entity_poly.type
_entity_poly.pdbx_seq_one_letter_code
_entity_poly.pdbx_strand_id
1 'polypeptide(L)'
;METFHNIGTSTDWIVMVIYFLAIMSFGTYFGRYTKDTSDFFFGGRRFSWWLITMSIVATGVGSHSFVKYSAKGFEHGFSSSMTYLNDWFFVPFFMFGWLPIIVYSKVRSIPEYFEKRFNPSARFLATILLLFYMIGYIGIGFLTLGKAVIPMLPESFQIFGSIVDITLMRAIIVIAIITGIYITFGGQTAVIFTDLLQGFILLFAGFLLFILGITYVGGGQEFWDLLPLTWKLPLADFNEPSSFNFVGIFWQDAVAGSVGFLFMNQGLLMRFMACKSVNEGRKAATINILFVLPLSAIVVGNAGWLGKAMSVMDPGIVSPNTSPDEIFVVVASIVTSPGIFGFIMAALTAALMSTVDTLINATAAIFVNDVYRPIMKYLKKKYDNNKQKDKQELFAARITSIAITAAGVLSVLAFIQFPTVYEAHGYFHSTLTPPLVVAIFMGVFWKRFTPAGVITTFLGGVVLMILGARFPEVFISPFDHGIEMNPDRPYSYIRAFYNLIVCVGVGFFVTATTVIQKNIASMIKSNKNSKSIMWVLSVFTGVVYLLAILGFSPLQFIFPVFIIVLVPIIVTYYSDYDEESSTKGLTVYSINEAKLAFKGSKVNEKLGENVEVNFYVSDHEQDEIMFSKNDLSKLEAEVGDLVYLSDKRKWLGGLKSIHSKIGKSHNEDGKVYLNEDQIDHGLFDKGKMLIAEKEM
;
A
#
# COMPACT_ATOMS: atom_id res chain seq x y z
N MET A 1 -20.89 -17.56 20.26
CA MET A 1 -20.30 -16.24 20.55
C MET A 1 -21.44 -15.28 20.80
N GLU A 2 -21.45 -14.66 21.96
CA GLU A 2 -22.41 -13.62 22.27
C GLU A 2 -22.06 -12.37 21.46
N THR A 3 -22.99 -11.85 20.68
CA THR A 3 -22.85 -10.57 19.98
C THR A 3 -23.41 -9.47 20.88
N PHE A 4 -22.60 -8.44 21.08
CA PHE A 4 -23.02 -7.25 21.84
C PHE A 4 -23.85 -6.33 20.96
N HIS A 5 -24.89 -5.73 21.55
CA HIS A 5 -25.73 -4.73 20.91
C HIS A 5 -25.98 -3.55 21.85
N ASN A 6 -26.33 -2.39 21.30
CA ASN A 6 -26.66 -1.18 22.07
C ASN A 6 -25.50 -0.66 22.97
N ILE A 7 -24.24 -0.92 22.63
CA ILE A 7 -23.12 -0.35 23.36
C ILE A 7 -23.03 1.15 23.06
N GLY A 8 -22.96 1.97 24.11
CA GLY A 8 -22.87 3.41 23.99
C GLY A 8 -24.19 4.14 24.29
N THR A 9 -24.09 5.45 24.35
CA THR A 9 -25.19 6.36 24.73
C THR A 9 -25.53 7.32 23.61
N SER A 10 -26.65 8.06 23.73
CA SER A 10 -26.96 9.14 22.77
C SER A 10 -25.88 10.20 22.68
N THR A 11 -25.16 10.46 23.77
CA THR A 11 -24.03 11.40 23.77
C THR A 11 -22.91 10.93 22.86
N ASP A 12 -22.61 9.65 22.83
CA ASP A 12 -21.58 9.04 21.98
C ASP A 12 -21.92 9.21 20.50
N TRP A 13 -23.18 8.97 20.14
CA TRP A 13 -23.67 9.19 18.78
C TRP A 13 -23.59 10.66 18.36
N ILE A 14 -23.92 11.60 19.25
CA ILE A 14 -23.78 13.04 18.96
C ILE A 14 -22.33 13.38 18.70
N VAL A 15 -21.38 12.91 19.51
CA VAL A 15 -19.95 13.15 19.33
C VAL A 15 -19.46 12.56 17.99
N MET A 16 -19.87 11.35 17.64
CA MET A 16 -19.56 10.73 16.36
C MET A 16 -20.06 11.56 15.17
N VAL A 17 -21.33 11.98 15.22
CA VAL A 17 -21.94 12.79 14.15
C VAL A 17 -21.21 14.12 13.99
N ILE A 18 -20.92 14.82 15.09
CA ILE A 18 -20.16 16.09 15.06
C ILE A 18 -18.79 15.87 14.44
N TYR A 19 -18.10 14.80 14.82
CA TYR A 19 -16.79 14.45 14.28
C TYR A 19 -16.86 14.22 12.77
N PHE A 20 -17.82 13.40 12.28
CA PHE A 20 -17.98 13.14 10.85
C PHE A 20 -18.30 14.41 10.05
N LEU A 21 -19.20 15.25 10.57
CA LEU A 21 -19.51 16.53 9.92
C LEU A 21 -18.30 17.44 9.86
N ALA A 22 -17.47 17.48 10.90
CA ALA A 22 -16.24 18.26 10.93
C ALA A 22 -15.23 17.75 9.88
N ILE A 23 -14.97 16.45 9.82
CA ILE A 23 -14.05 15.86 8.85
C ILE A 23 -14.55 16.02 7.41
N MET A 24 -15.85 15.79 7.15
CA MET A 24 -16.44 16.02 5.83
C MET A 24 -16.32 17.50 5.39
N SER A 25 -16.60 18.42 6.29
CA SER A 25 -16.46 19.87 6.01
C SER A 25 -15.02 20.23 5.71
N PHE A 26 -14.07 19.70 6.47
CA PHE A 26 -12.64 19.91 6.29
C PHE A 26 -12.15 19.32 4.95
N GLY A 27 -12.55 18.09 4.62
CA GLY A 27 -12.22 17.47 3.34
C GLY A 27 -12.78 18.24 2.14
N THR A 28 -14.04 18.66 2.22
CA THR A 28 -14.68 19.48 1.18
C THR A 28 -13.97 20.83 1.00
N TYR A 29 -13.55 21.46 2.09
CA TYR A 29 -12.78 22.70 2.04
C TYR A 29 -11.47 22.56 1.26
N PHE A 30 -10.72 21.46 1.48
CA PHE A 30 -9.48 21.20 0.75
C PHE A 30 -9.72 20.63 -0.66
N GLY A 31 -10.83 19.94 -0.90
CA GLY A 31 -11.23 19.46 -2.21
C GLY A 31 -11.36 20.55 -3.27
N ARG A 32 -11.63 21.80 -2.87
CA ARG A 32 -11.68 22.98 -3.78
C ARG A 32 -10.35 23.28 -4.48
N TYR A 33 -9.23 22.78 -3.96
CA TYR A 33 -7.90 22.95 -4.54
C TYR A 33 -7.56 21.91 -5.61
N THR A 34 -8.45 20.96 -5.87
CA THR A 34 -8.32 19.96 -6.92
C THR A 34 -8.78 20.54 -8.25
N LYS A 35 -7.86 20.86 -9.14
CA LYS A 35 -8.17 21.52 -10.42
C LYS A 35 -8.15 20.55 -11.61
N ASP A 36 -7.27 19.59 -11.62
CA ASP A 36 -7.03 18.66 -12.72
C ASP A 36 -6.89 17.20 -12.26
N THR A 37 -6.64 16.30 -13.20
CA THR A 37 -6.44 14.87 -12.91
C THR A 37 -5.15 14.59 -12.12
N SER A 38 -4.13 15.43 -12.22
CA SER A 38 -2.89 15.31 -11.43
C SER A 38 -3.15 15.65 -9.97
N ASP A 39 -3.88 16.72 -9.71
CA ASP A 39 -4.30 17.08 -8.36
C ASP A 39 -5.24 16.02 -7.76
N PHE A 40 -6.17 15.50 -8.58
CA PHE A 40 -7.14 14.52 -8.14
C PHE A 40 -6.50 13.20 -7.73
N PHE A 41 -5.52 12.69 -8.49
CA PHE A 41 -4.90 11.39 -8.22
C PHE A 41 -3.59 11.48 -7.44
N PHE A 42 -2.79 12.54 -7.64
CA PHE A 42 -1.44 12.64 -7.08
C PHE A 42 -1.21 13.88 -6.21
N GLY A 43 -2.26 14.66 -5.94
CA GLY A 43 -2.16 15.88 -5.15
C GLY A 43 -1.15 16.90 -5.68
N GLY A 44 -0.89 16.90 -7.00
CA GLY A 44 0.06 17.79 -7.66
C GLY A 44 1.54 17.49 -7.40
N ARG A 45 1.88 16.40 -6.72
CA ARG A 45 3.27 15.98 -6.38
C ARG A 45 4.06 17.07 -5.64
N ARG A 46 3.45 17.69 -4.62
CA ARG A 46 3.97 18.91 -3.99
C ARG A 46 4.15 18.84 -2.49
N PHE A 47 3.73 17.73 -1.84
CA PHE A 47 3.62 17.69 -0.38
C PHE A 47 4.92 17.34 0.34
N SER A 48 5.06 17.88 1.56
CA SER A 48 6.18 17.63 2.46
C SER A 48 6.03 16.31 3.21
N TRP A 49 7.15 15.76 3.66
CA TRP A 49 7.24 14.46 4.35
C TRP A 49 6.30 14.31 5.55
N TRP A 50 6.16 15.33 6.39
CA TRP A 50 5.37 15.26 7.62
C TRP A 50 3.87 15.07 7.34
N LEU A 51 3.34 15.73 6.30
CA LEU A 51 1.96 15.57 5.87
C LEU A 51 1.72 14.17 5.31
N ILE A 52 2.65 13.71 4.49
CA ILE A 52 2.60 12.36 3.92
C ILE A 52 2.76 11.30 5.01
N THR A 53 3.63 11.50 6.01
CA THR A 53 3.76 10.59 7.16
C THR A 53 2.41 10.38 7.85
N MET A 54 1.70 11.45 8.19
CA MET A 54 0.41 11.32 8.87
C MET A 54 -0.68 10.74 7.96
N SER A 55 -0.63 11.01 6.66
CA SER A 55 -1.53 10.36 5.70
C SER A 55 -1.26 8.85 5.57
N ILE A 56 0.00 8.43 5.60
CA ILE A 56 0.36 6.99 5.65
C ILE A 56 -0.14 6.35 6.95
N VAL A 57 -0.01 7.05 8.09
CA VAL A 57 -0.53 6.58 9.38
C VAL A 57 -2.02 6.36 9.31
N ALA A 58 -2.79 7.37 8.91
CA ALA A 58 -4.25 7.26 8.83
C ALA A 58 -4.70 6.12 7.89
N THR A 59 -3.95 5.85 6.82
CA THR A 59 -4.25 4.79 5.85
C THR A 59 -3.78 3.42 6.31
N GLY A 60 -2.57 3.32 6.84
CA GLY A 60 -1.94 2.04 7.22
C GLY A 60 -2.39 1.55 8.59
N VAL A 61 -2.51 2.47 9.57
CA VAL A 61 -2.97 2.15 10.94
C VAL A 61 -4.48 2.04 11.01
N GLY A 62 -5.19 2.76 10.14
CA GLY A 62 -6.63 2.93 10.24
C GLY A 62 -7.46 1.79 9.72
N SER A 63 -6.98 1.03 8.72
CA SER A 63 -7.84 0.12 7.97
C SER A 63 -8.49 -0.95 8.87
N HIS A 64 -8.02 -2.12 8.85
CA HIS A 64 -8.51 -3.22 9.68
C HIS A 64 -7.68 -3.40 10.96
N SER A 65 -6.69 -2.51 11.18
CA SER A 65 -5.64 -2.72 12.19
C SER A 65 -6.18 -2.78 13.61
N PHE A 66 -7.08 -1.87 14.00
CA PHE A 66 -7.63 -1.85 15.37
C PHE A 66 -8.41 -3.12 15.70
N VAL A 67 -9.28 -3.58 14.81
CA VAL A 67 -10.06 -4.79 15.05
C VAL A 67 -9.16 -6.01 15.00
N LYS A 68 -8.36 -6.13 13.92
CA LYS A 68 -7.50 -7.28 13.66
C LYS A 68 -6.43 -7.50 14.73
N TYR A 69 -5.71 -6.45 15.12
CA TYR A 69 -4.59 -6.60 16.06
C TYR A 69 -5.05 -6.58 17.53
N SER A 70 -6.16 -5.93 17.86
CA SER A 70 -6.80 -6.11 19.16
C SER A 70 -7.29 -7.54 19.34
N ALA A 71 -7.89 -8.14 18.29
CA ALA A 71 -8.31 -9.54 18.31
C ALA A 71 -7.10 -10.46 18.61
N LYS A 72 -6.00 -10.32 17.87
CA LYS A 72 -4.79 -11.13 18.10
C LYS A 72 -4.08 -10.78 19.42
N GLY A 73 -4.16 -9.53 19.88
CA GLY A 73 -3.69 -9.12 21.20
C GLY A 73 -4.45 -9.81 22.35
N PHE A 74 -5.74 -10.00 22.19
CA PHE A 74 -6.58 -10.72 23.14
C PHE A 74 -6.28 -12.23 23.14
N GLU A 75 -6.06 -12.84 21.97
CA GLU A 75 -5.77 -14.26 21.83
C GLU A 75 -4.32 -14.63 22.19
N HIS A 76 -3.33 -13.77 21.85
CA HIS A 76 -1.89 -14.12 21.87
C HIS A 76 -0.98 -13.07 22.51
N GLY A 77 -1.51 -11.97 23.04
CA GLY A 77 -0.75 -10.95 23.77
C GLY A 77 0.18 -10.11 22.89
N PHE A 78 1.38 -9.80 23.42
CA PHE A 78 2.35 -8.91 22.75
C PHE A 78 2.90 -9.46 21.43
N SER A 79 2.82 -10.77 21.21
CA SER A 79 3.22 -11.37 19.95
C SER A 79 2.38 -10.86 18.76
N SER A 80 1.17 -10.35 19.00
CA SER A 80 0.37 -9.69 17.98
C SER A 80 1.08 -8.50 17.32
N SER A 81 1.99 -7.83 18.03
CA SER A 81 2.78 -6.71 17.50
C SER A 81 3.73 -7.11 16.38
N MET A 82 4.18 -8.38 16.35
CA MET A 82 5.07 -8.88 15.29
C MET A 82 4.45 -8.73 13.90
N THR A 83 3.14 -8.96 13.81
CA THR A 83 2.42 -8.86 12.52
C THR A 83 2.42 -7.42 11.99
N TYR A 84 2.62 -6.45 12.86
CA TYR A 84 2.65 -5.03 12.52
C TYR A 84 4.07 -4.52 12.23
N LEU A 85 5.07 -5.04 12.95
CA LEU A 85 6.47 -4.60 12.81
C LEU A 85 7.20 -5.26 11.63
N ASN A 86 6.58 -6.20 10.96
CA ASN A 86 7.18 -6.95 9.85
C ASN A 86 7.61 -6.07 8.64
N ASP A 87 7.01 -4.88 8.46
CA ASP A 87 7.37 -3.93 7.40
C ASP A 87 8.86 -3.52 7.45
N TRP A 88 9.51 -3.60 8.60
CA TRP A 88 10.90 -3.21 8.80
C TRP A 88 11.87 -3.89 7.85
N PHE A 89 11.62 -5.14 7.51
CA PHE A 89 12.49 -5.89 6.60
C PHE A 89 12.46 -5.35 5.16
N PHE A 90 11.32 -4.80 4.72
CA PHE A 90 11.08 -4.50 3.31
C PHE A 90 11.13 -3.01 2.97
N VAL A 91 11.01 -2.12 3.97
CA VAL A 91 11.06 -0.66 3.74
C VAL A 91 12.36 -0.19 3.08
N PRO A 92 13.56 -0.72 3.40
CA PRO A 92 14.78 -0.34 2.67
C PRO A 92 14.69 -0.64 1.17
N PHE A 93 14.14 -1.79 0.77
CA PHE A 93 13.95 -2.13 -0.64
C PHE A 93 12.95 -1.18 -1.32
N PHE A 94 11.91 -0.76 -0.59
CA PHE A 94 11.00 0.26 -1.05
C PHE A 94 11.70 1.62 -1.24
N MET A 95 12.41 2.11 -0.23
CA MET A 95 13.02 3.44 -0.20
C MET A 95 14.13 3.62 -1.25
N PHE A 96 14.93 2.59 -1.45
CA PHE A 96 16.10 2.66 -2.35
C PHE A 96 15.87 2.01 -3.72
N GLY A 97 14.86 1.16 -3.84
CA GLY A 97 14.48 0.51 -5.10
C GLY A 97 13.23 1.10 -5.73
N TRP A 98 12.07 0.78 -5.18
CA TRP A 98 10.78 1.05 -5.81
C TRP A 98 10.41 2.53 -5.85
N LEU A 99 10.52 3.26 -4.74
CA LEU A 99 10.17 4.67 -4.65
C LEU A 99 10.90 5.57 -5.67
N PRO A 100 12.25 5.50 -5.82
CA PRO A 100 12.93 6.29 -6.84
C PRO A 100 12.47 5.97 -8.25
N ILE A 101 12.22 4.70 -8.56
CA ILE A 101 11.79 4.28 -9.90
C ILE A 101 10.43 4.91 -10.23
N ILE A 102 9.43 4.77 -9.36
CA ILE A 102 8.08 5.30 -9.63
C ILE A 102 8.05 6.83 -9.73
N VAL A 103 8.85 7.52 -8.92
CA VAL A 103 8.88 8.99 -8.93
C VAL A 103 9.63 9.52 -10.15
N TYR A 104 10.85 9.07 -10.40
CA TYR A 104 11.67 9.59 -11.51
C TYR A 104 11.13 9.17 -12.88
N SER A 105 10.62 7.95 -13.03
CA SER A 105 10.02 7.48 -14.29
C SER A 105 8.61 8.02 -14.52
N LYS A 106 8.08 8.83 -13.59
CA LYS A 106 6.72 9.43 -13.66
C LYS A 106 5.64 8.38 -13.95
N VAL A 107 5.79 7.18 -13.39
CA VAL A 107 4.80 6.12 -13.49
C VAL A 107 3.54 6.54 -12.75
N ARG A 108 2.37 6.37 -13.35
CA ARG A 108 1.07 6.77 -12.77
C ARG A 108 0.38 5.62 -12.04
N SER A 109 0.67 4.39 -12.47
CA SER A 109 0.09 3.18 -11.91
C SER A 109 1.08 2.04 -11.96
N ILE A 110 0.90 1.05 -11.08
CA ILE A 110 1.70 -0.18 -11.09
C ILE A 110 1.61 -0.90 -12.45
N PRO A 111 0.44 -1.07 -13.06
CA PRO A 111 0.37 -1.65 -14.41
C PRO A 111 1.15 -0.88 -15.47
N GLU A 112 1.19 0.45 -15.41
CA GLU A 112 2.00 1.27 -16.34
C GLU A 112 3.50 0.98 -16.21
N TYR A 113 3.99 0.66 -14.98
CA TYR A 113 5.36 0.20 -14.79
C TYR A 113 5.64 -1.07 -15.60
N PHE A 114 4.72 -2.05 -15.55
CA PHE A 114 4.89 -3.30 -16.30
C PHE A 114 4.88 -3.09 -17.82
N GLU A 115 4.10 -2.15 -18.33
CA GLU A 115 4.15 -1.79 -19.75
C GLU A 115 5.50 -1.19 -20.12
N LYS A 116 5.95 -0.19 -19.37
CA LYS A 116 7.23 0.49 -19.63
C LYS A 116 8.43 -0.44 -19.52
N ARG A 117 8.38 -1.36 -18.55
CA ARG A 117 9.48 -2.30 -18.27
C ARG A 117 9.46 -3.51 -19.20
N PHE A 118 8.30 -3.98 -19.59
CA PHE A 118 8.13 -5.22 -20.36
C PHE A 118 7.32 -5.01 -21.65
N ASN A 119 6.00 -5.03 -21.55
CA ASN A 119 5.11 -4.87 -22.72
C ASN A 119 3.64 -4.63 -22.31
N PRO A 120 2.75 -4.29 -23.29
CA PRO A 120 1.32 -4.06 -23.03
C PRO A 120 0.58 -5.28 -22.45
N SER A 121 0.99 -6.51 -22.79
CA SER A 121 0.35 -7.74 -22.23
C SER A 121 0.62 -7.86 -20.74
N ALA A 122 1.84 -7.54 -20.26
CA ALA A 122 2.17 -7.50 -18.86
C ALA A 122 1.33 -6.44 -18.12
N ARG A 123 1.14 -5.24 -18.72
CA ARG A 123 0.22 -4.22 -18.19
C ARG A 123 -1.20 -4.74 -18.02
N PHE A 124 -1.74 -5.38 -19.05
CA PHE A 124 -3.11 -5.90 -19.04
C PHE A 124 -3.32 -6.91 -17.89
N LEU A 125 -2.43 -7.89 -17.77
CA LEU A 125 -2.50 -8.89 -16.70
C LEU A 125 -2.32 -8.27 -15.31
N ALA A 126 -1.36 -7.37 -15.16
CA ALA A 126 -1.15 -6.65 -13.92
C ALA A 126 -2.38 -5.80 -13.53
N THR A 127 -3.06 -5.18 -14.51
CA THR A 127 -4.29 -4.41 -14.28
C THR A 127 -5.39 -5.31 -13.70
N ILE A 128 -5.63 -6.47 -14.31
CA ILE A 128 -6.64 -7.42 -13.83
C ILE A 128 -6.34 -7.86 -12.39
N LEU A 129 -5.13 -8.35 -12.13
CA LEU A 129 -4.74 -8.83 -10.80
C LEU A 129 -4.82 -7.72 -9.75
N LEU A 130 -4.38 -6.51 -10.10
CA LEU A 130 -4.40 -5.38 -9.19
C LEU A 130 -5.84 -4.90 -8.89
N LEU A 131 -6.73 -4.89 -9.87
CA LEU A 131 -8.14 -4.56 -9.66
C LEU A 131 -8.81 -5.58 -8.73
N PHE A 132 -8.57 -6.88 -8.90
CA PHE A 132 -9.08 -7.90 -7.97
C PHE A 132 -8.54 -7.69 -6.55
N TYR A 133 -7.24 -7.42 -6.42
CA TYR A 133 -6.64 -7.10 -5.12
C TYR A 133 -7.29 -5.87 -4.47
N MET A 134 -7.41 -4.76 -5.21
CA MET A 134 -7.96 -3.53 -4.64
C MET A 134 -9.43 -3.67 -4.24
N ILE A 135 -10.26 -4.34 -5.07
CA ILE A 135 -11.68 -4.59 -4.76
C ILE A 135 -11.84 -5.50 -3.54
N GLY A 136 -11.05 -6.58 -3.45
CA GLY A 136 -11.06 -7.47 -2.30
C GLY A 136 -10.64 -6.74 -1.02
N TYR A 137 -9.63 -5.88 -1.10
CA TYR A 137 -9.17 -5.10 0.04
C TYR A 137 -10.22 -4.09 0.53
N ILE A 138 -10.96 -3.46 -0.39
CA ILE A 138 -12.14 -2.61 -0.07
C ILE A 138 -13.20 -3.42 0.68
N GLY A 139 -13.46 -4.66 0.25
CA GLY A 139 -14.41 -5.55 0.91
C GLY A 139 -14.01 -5.92 2.34
N ILE A 140 -12.73 -6.21 2.57
CA ILE A 140 -12.21 -6.42 3.93
C ILE A 140 -12.36 -5.14 4.77
N GLY A 141 -12.12 -3.98 4.19
CA GLY A 141 -12.34 -2.69 4.85
C GLY A 141 -13.81 -2.50 5.27
N PHE A 142 -14.76 -2.77 4.39
CA PHE A 142 -16.20 -2.71 4.70
C PHE A 142 -16.62 -3.75 5.72
N LEU A 143 -16.12 -4.99 5.65
CA LEU A 143 -16.38 -6.02 6.66
C LEU A 143 -15.91 -5.57 8.04
N THR A 144 -14.69 -5.03 8.11
CA THR A 144 -14.11 -4.57 9.37
C THR A 144 -14.90 -3.40 9.96
N LEU A 145 -15.27 -2.43 9.11
CA LEU A 145 -16.05 -1.27 9.53
C LEU A 145 -17.44 -1.70 10.03
N GLY A 146 -18.08 -2.66 9.35
CA GLY A 146 -19.32 -3.24 9.79
C GLY A 146 -19.21 -3.93 11.17
N LYS A 147 -18.19 -4.76 11.35
CA LYS A 147 -17.92 -5.44 12.64
C LYS A 147 -17.59 -4.46 13.77
N ALA A 148 -16.94 -3.34 13.47
CA ALA A 148 -16.66 -2.30 14.46
C ALA A 148 -17.90 -1.50 14.90
N VAL A 149 -18.86 -1.32 13.99
CA VAL A 149 -20.05 -0.48 14.25
C VAL A 149 -21.24 -1.30 14.75
N ILE A 150 -21.37 -2.56 14.36
CA ILE A 150 -22.54 -3.39 14.71
C ILE A 150 -22.82 -3.47 16.23
N PRO A 151 -21.81 -3.56 17.14
CA PRO A 151 -22.06 -3.58 18.57
C PRO A 151 -22.72 -2.31 19.13
N MET A 152 -22.59 -1.18 18.44
CA MET A 152 -23.20 0.09 18.83
C MET A 152 -24.64 0.24 18.33
N LEU A 153 -25.05 -0.59 17.39
CA LEU A 153 -26.37 -0.51 16.78
C LEU A 153 -27.39 -1.34 17.57
N PRO A 154 -28.67 -0.93 17.62
CA PRO A 154 -29.73 -1.77 18.15
C PRO A 154 -29.97 -2.99 17.25
N GLU A 155 -30.56 -4.05 17.78
CA GLU A 155 -30.90 -5.25 17.00
C GLU A 155 -31.87 -4.95 15.87
N SER A 156 -32.79 -4.01 16.07
CA SER A 156 -33.77 -3.62 15.07
C SER A 156 -34.15 -2.15 15.16
N PHE A 157 -34.54 -1.57 14.04
CA PHE A 157 -35.18 -0.25 13.95
C PHE A 157 -36.62 -0.37 13.44
N GLN A 158 -37.46 0.50 13.92
CA GLN A 158 -38.82 0.65 13.39
C GLN A 158 -38.82 1.75 12.30
N ILE A 159 -39.02 1.36 11.03
CA ILE A 159 -39.04 2.25 9.88
C ILE A 159 -40.43 2.13 9.22
N PHE A 160 -41.17 3.23 9.14
CA PHE A 160 -42.51 3.30 8.53
C PHE A 160 -43.50 2.19 9.07
N GLY A 161 -43.39 1.87 10.35
CA GLY A 161 -44.26 0.86 10.98
C GLY A 161 -43.81 -0.60 10.82
N SER A 162 -42.76 -0.85 10.09
CA SER A 162 -42.15 -2.18 9.93
C SER A 162 -40.86 -2.29 10.79
N ILE A 163 -40.70 -3.44 11.47
CA ILE A 163 -39.45 -3.75 12.20
C ILE A 163 -38.43 -4.24 11.17
N VAL A 164 -37.27 -3.59 11.15
CA VAL A 164 -36.16 -3.93 10.29
C VAL A 164 -35.00 -4.36 11.17
N ASP A 165 -34.64 -5.65 11.14
CA ASP A 165 -33.48 -6.16 11.86
C ASP A 165 -32.19 -5.60 11.29
N ILE A 166 -31.21 -5.26 12.14
CA ILE A 166 -29.94 -4.77 11.73
C ILE A 166 -28.95 -5.93 11.63
N THR A 167 -28.80 -6.42 10.42
CA THR A 167 -27.76 -7.41 10.11
C THR A 167 -26.45 -6.73 9.75
N LEU A 168 -25.32 -7.43 9.94
CA LEU A 168 -24.00 -6.95 9.56
C LEU A 168 -23.97 -6.44 8.10
N MET A 169 -24.60 -7.17 7.16
CA MET A 169 -24.64 -6.77 5.76
C MET A 169 -25.44 -5.48 5.53
N ARG A 170 -26.56 -5.28 6.27
CA ARG A 170 -27.34 -4.04 6.16
C ARG A 170 -26.54 -2.84 6.68
N ALA A 171 -25.82 -3.00 7.80
CA ALA A 171 -24.94 -1.98 8.32
C ALA A 171 -23.84 -1.64 7.31
N ILE A 172 -23.21 -2.63 6.72
CA ILE A 172 -22.17 -2.46 5.68
C ILE A 172 -22.70 -1.70 4.47
N ILE A 173 -23.91 -2.01 3.99
CA ILE A 173 -24.52 -1.31 2.83
C ILE A 173 -24.73 0.18 3.15
N VAL A 174 -25.26 0.51 4.33
CA VAL A 174 -25.47 1.90 4.74
C VAL A 174 -24.13 2.66 4.81
N ILE A 175 -23.13 2.06 5.44
CA ILE A 175 -21.78 2.62 5.54
C ILE A 175 -21.18 2.83 4.16
N ALA A 176 -21.30 1.85 3.25
CA ALA A 176 -20.76 1.93 1.90
C ALA A 176 -21.44 3.04 1.07
N ILE A 177 -22.73 3.28 1.25
CA ILE A 177 -23.44 4.38 0.60
C ILE A 177 -22.88 5.73 1.09
N ILE A 178 -22.75 5.91 2.39
CA ILE A 178 -22.21 7.14 2.99
C ILE A 178 -20.78 7.40 2.48
N THR A 179 -19.92 6.37 2.56
CA THR A 179 -18.53 6.43 2.09
C THR A 179 -18.45 6.72 0.60
N GLY A 180 -19.24 6.01 -0.23
CA GLY A 180 -19.24 6.17 -1.68
C GLY A 180 -19.66 7.57 -2.14
N ILE A 181 -20.65 8.18 -1.48
CA ILE A 181 -21.07 9.57 -1.77
C ILE A 181 -19.95 10.55 -1.47
N TYR A 182 -19.38 10.44 -0.29
CA TYR A 182 -18.34 11.37 0.17
C TYR A 182 -17.09 11.33 -0.70
N ILE A 183 -16.57 10.14 -1.04
CA ILE A 183 -15.31 10.02 -1.78
C ILE A 183 -15.39 10.45 -3.23
N THR A 184 -16.57 10.32 -3.84
CA THR A 184 -16.77 10.67 -5.26
C THR A 184 -16.39 12.12 -5.59
N PHE A 185 -16.35 13.00 -4.60
CA PHE A 185 -16.10 14.43 -4.78
C PHE A 185 -14.73 14.94 -4.25
N GLY A 186 -14.05 14.18 -3.38
CA GLY A 186 -12.90 14.67 -2.61
C GLY A 186 -11.55 14.74 -3.37
N GLY A 187 -11.12 13.68 -4.01
CA GLY A 187 -9.79 13.56 -4.63
C GLY A 187 -8.63 13.48 -3.62
N GLN A 188 -7.40 13.25 -4.12
CA GLN A 188 -6.22 12.96 -3.30
C GLN A 188 -5.81 14.12 -2.36
N THR A 189 -5.94 15.37 -2.81
CA THR A 189 -5.61 16.54 -1.98
C THR A 189 -6.49 16.59 -0.73
N ALA A 190 -7.80 16.41 -0.87
CA ALA A 190 -8.71 16.35 0.25
C ALA A 190 -8.37 15.20 1.20
N VAL A 191 -8.11 14.01 0.65
CA VAL A 191 -7.75 12.81 1.41
C VAL A 191 -6.50 13.04 2.26
N ILE A 192 -5.42 13.59 1.70
CA ILE A 192 -4.17 13.85 2.45
C ILE A 192 -4.40 14.79 3.65
N PHE A 193 -5.22 15.82 3.50
CA PHE A 193 -5.51 16.75 4.60
C PHE A 193 -6.47 16.17 5.64
N THR A 194 -7.49 15.41 5.23
CA THR A 194 -8.34 14.69 6.19
C THR A 194 -7.54 13.64 6.95
N ASP A 195 -6.67 12.90 6.27
CA ASP A 195 -5.77 11.91 6.87
C ASP A 195 -4.84 12.53 7.91
N LEU A 196 -4.38 13.76 7.70
CA LEU A 196 -3.55 14.48 8.68
C LEU A 196 -4.26 14.56 10.04
N LEU A 197 -5.52 15.02 10.04
CA LEU A 197 -6.31 15.14 11.28
C LEU A 197 -6.65 13.75 11.83
N GLN A 198 -7.10 12.86 10.97
CA GLN A 198 -7.49 11.51 11.36
C GLN A 198 -6.32 10.72 11.95
N GLY A 199 -5.12 10.83 11.38
CA GLY A 199 -3.92 10.18 11.90
C GLY A 199 -3.55 10.64 13.30
N PHE A 200 -3.61 11.95 13.59
CA PHE A 200 -3.37 12.47 14.93
C PHE A 200 -4.44 12.03 15.92
N ILE A 201 -5.71 12.17 15.56
CA ILE A 201 -6.83 11.81 16.44
C ILE A 201 -6.82 10.32 16.75
N LEU A 202 -6.50 9.49 15.77
CA LEU A 202 -6.40 8.04 15.90
C LEU A 202 -5.29 7.61 16.88
N LEU A 203 -4.09 8.15 16.74
CA LEU A 203 -3.00 7.87 17.68
C LEU A 203 -3.36 8.35 19.09
N PHE A 204 -3.93 9.55 19.20
CA PHE A 204 -4.37 10.10 20.48
C PHE A 204 -5.46 9.23 21.14
N ALA A 205 -6.49 8.84 20.38
CA ALA A 205 -7.58 7.99 20.88
C ALA A 205 -7.07 6.62 21.35
N GLY A 206 -6.16 6.00 20.61
CA GLY A 206 -5.59 4.72 20.99
C GLY A 206 -4.69 4.79 22.23
N PHE A 207 -3.89 5.84 22.39
CA PHE A 207 -3.12 6.07 23.64
C PHE A 207 -4.03 6.42 24.81
N LEU A 208 -5.06 7.23 24.58
CA LEU A 208 -6.05 7.55 25.62
C LEU A 208 -6.72 6.28 26.13
N LEU A 209 -7.16 5.38 25.22
CA LEU A 209 -7.73 4.09 25.57
C LEU A 209 -6.74 3.27 26.43
N PHE A 210 -5.45 3.22 26.04
CA PHE A 210 -4.46 2.47 26.77
C PHE A 210 -4.22 3.01 28.19
N ILE A 211 -4.11 4.34 28.33
CA ILE A 211 -3.93 4.99 29.64
C ILE A 211 -5.14 4.73 30.55
N LEU A 212 -6.35 4.93 30.03
CA LEU A 212 -7.59 4.68 30.78
C LEU A 212 -7.72 3.20 31.18
N GLY A 213 -7.40 2.27 30.26
CA GLY A 213 -7.42 0.85 30.52
C GLY A 213 -6.41 0.41 31.58
N ILE A 214 -5.17 0.90 31.53
CA ILE A 214 -4.16 0.64 32.58
C ILE A 214 -4.63 1.19 33.94
N THR A 215 -5.22 2.37 33.94
CA THR A 215 -5.74 2.97 35.18
C THR A 215 -6.89 2.12 35.73
N TYR A 216 -7.77 1.61 34.87
CA TYR A 216 -8.92 0.77 35.24
C TYR A 216 -8.49 -0.55 35.91
N VAL A 217 -7.42 -1.20 35.40
CA VAL A 217 -6.94 -2.46 35.96
C VAL A 217 -6.02 -2.29 37.19
N GLY A 218 -5.83 -1.06 37.68
CA GLY A 218 -5.06 -0.79 38.91
C GLY A 218 -3.63 -0.29 38.68
N GLY A 219 -3.22 0.01 37.45
CA GLY A 219 -1.92 0.56 37.10
C GLY A 219 -1.05 -0.37 36.27
N GLY A 220 0.13 0.13 35.87
CA GLY A 220 1.01 -0.60 34.94
C GLY A 220 1.59 -1.89 35.52
N GLN A 221 1.88 -1.93 36.80
CA GLN A 221 2.38 -3.14 37.45
C GLN A 221 1.29 -4.21 37.52
N GLU A 222 0.10 -3.85 37.97
CA GLU A 222 -1.07 -4.77 38.04
C GLU A 222 -1.45 -5.31 36.67
N PHE A 223 -1.48 -4.42 35.65
CA PHE A 223 -1.69 -4.82 34.27
C PHE A 223 -0.69 -5.90 33.83
N TRP A 224 0.61 -5.67 34.14
CA TRP A 224 1.66 -6.63 33.77
C TRP A 224 1.51 -7.96 34.51
N ASP A 225 1.17 -7.92 35.79
CA ASP A 225 1.04 -9.13 36.61
C ASP A 225 -0.20 -9.96 36.24
N LEU A 226 -1.29 -9.32 35.81
CA LEU A 226 -2.51 -9.97 35.30
C LEU A 226 -2.31 -10.72 33.99
N LEU A 227 -1.35 -10.30 33.16
CA LEU A 227 -1.14 -10.98 31.88
C LEU A 227 -0.49 -12.36 32.08
N PRO A 228 -0.98 -13.42 31.41
CA PRO A 228 -0.31 -14.71 31.37
C PRO A 228 1.12 -14.62 30.83
N LEU A 229 2.00 -15.53 31.25
CA LEU A 229 3.41 -15.47 30.85
C LEU A 229 3.58 -15.50 29.32
N THR A 230 2.84 -16.32 28.63
CA THR A 230 2.86 -16.45 27.17
C THR A 230 2.43 -15.16 26.47
N TRP A 231 1.53 -14.36 27.07
CA TRP A 231 1.11 -13.05 26.54
C TRP A 231 2.19 -11.96 26.65
N LYS A 232 3.17 -12.14 27.52
CA LYS A 232 4.29 -11.22 27.73
C LYS A 232 5.43 -11.37 26.73
N LEU A 233 5.41 -12.47 25.97
CA LEU A 233 6.47 -12.78 25.01
C LEU A 233 6.22 -12.05 23.68
N PRO A 234 7.23 -11.29 23.15
CA PRO A 234 7.08 -10.58 21.89
C PRO A 234 7.16 -11.50 20.67
N LEU A 235 7.81 -12.65 20.79
CA LEU A 235 7.94 -13.67 19.73
C LEU A 235 7.35 -14.98 20.25
N ALA A 236 6.02 -15.08 20.22
CA ALA A 236 5.34 -16.28 20.66
C ALA A 236 5.57 -17.43 19.69
N ASP A 237 5.75 -18.61 20.23
CA ASP A 237 5.78 -19.87 19.50
C ASP A 237 6.72 -19.81 18.27
N PHE A 238 7.93 -19.26 18.48
CA PHE A 238 8.93 -19.20 17.42
C PHE A 238 9.28 -20.59 16.94
N ASN A 239 8.83 -20.97 15.76
CA ASN A 239 9.04 -22.28 15.15
C ASN A 239 8.45 -23.47 15.93
N GLU A 240 7.55 -23.24 16.87
CA GLU A 240 6.76 -24.29 17.50
C GLU A 240 5.42 -24.48 16.78
N PRO A 241 4.87 -25.70 16.72
CA PRO A 241 3.54 -25.92 16.14
C PRO A 241 2.48 -25.14 16.90
N SER A 242 2.00 -24.05 16.32
CA SER A 242 0.86 -23.29 16.83
C SER A 242 0.14 -22.59 15.69
N SER A 243 -1.14 -22.25 15.95
CA SER A 243 -1.94 -21.51 14.99
C SER A 243 -1.49 -20.06 14.77
N PHE A 244 -0.51 -19.58 15.55
CA PHE A 244 0.00 -18.21 15.50
C PHE A 244 1.50 -18.16 15.82
N ASN A 245 2.32 -18.79 14.98
CA ASN A 245 3.77 -18.83 15.16
C ASN A 245 4.50 -17.78 14.29
N PHE A 246 5.72 -17.43 14.72
CA PHE A 246 6.52 -16.40 14.04
C PHE A 246 6.82 -16.75 12.57
N VAL A 247 7.15 -18.00 12.27
CA VAL A 247 7.52 -18.41 10.90
C VAL A 247 6.34 -18.28 9.95
N GLY A 248 5.15 -18.71 10.39
CA GLY A 248 3.92 -18.55 9.61
C GLY A 248 3.55 -17.09 9.40
N ILE A 249 3.61 -16.28 10.46
CA ILE A 249 3.36 -14.83 10.42
C ILE A 249 4.35 -14.14 9.47
N PHE A 250 5.63 -14.53 9.48
CA PHE A 250 6.63 -13.97 8.59
C PHE A 250 6.25 -14.19 7.12
N TRP A 251 5.87 -15.39 6.73
CA TRP A 251 5.49 -15.64 5.33
C TRP A 251 4.18 -14.97 4.93
N GLN A 252 3.16 -15.03 5.80
CA GLN A 252 1.84 -14.48 5.51
C GLN A 252 1.81 -12.95 5.62
N ASP A 253 2.22 -12.41 6.75
CA ASP A 253 2.06 -10.98 7.04
C ASP A 253 3.26 -10.15 6.58
N ALA A 254 4.52 -10.61 6.77
CA ALA A 254 5.67 -9.86 6.31
C ALA A 254 5.85 -9.95 4.81
N VAL A 255 6.00 -11.15 4.25
CA VAL A 255 6.36 -11.29 2.83
C VAL A 255 5.15 -11.10 1.92
N ALA A 256 4.05 -11.79 2.15
CA ALA A 256 2.85 -11.62 1.31
C ALA A 256 2.09 -10.33 1.65
N GLY A 257 1.90 -10.03 2.93
CA GLY A 257 1.11 -8.89 3.41
C GLY A 257 1.85 -7.56 3.28
N SER A 258 2.95 -7.37 4.02
CA SER A 258 3.68 -6.09 4.08
C SER A 258 4.35 -5.71 2.77
N VAL A 259 4.98 -6.68 2.09
CA VAL A 259 5.53 -6.42 0.75
C VAL A 259 4.41 -6.08 -0.22
N GLY A 260 3.28 -6.82 -0.16
CA GLY A 260 2.09 -6.49 -0.95
C GLY A 260 1.61 -5.07 -0.67
N PHE A 261 1.48 -4.68 0.60
CA PHE A 261 1.06 -3.35 0.99
C PHE A 261 2.01 -2.25 0.52
N LEU A 262 3.31 -2.41 0.74
CA LEU A 262 4.32 -1.40 0.36
C LEU A 262 4.51 -1.27 -1.16
N PHE A 263 4.49 -2.37 -1.90
CA PHE A 263 4.90 -2.38 -3.30
C PHE A 263 3.74 -2.39 -4.29
N MET A 264 2.58 -2.93 -3.92
CA MET A 264 1.45 -3.04 -4.84
C MET A 264 0.18 -2.31 -4.39
N ASN A 265 0.11 -1.75 -3.18
CA ASN A 265 -1.02 -0.91 -2.80
C ASN A 265 -0.93 0.45 -3.50
N GLN A 266 -1.70 0.62 -4.57
CA GLN A 266 -1.71 1.86 -5.34
C GLN A 266 -2.08 3.08 -4.49
N GLY A 267 -2.94 2.92 -3.48
CA GLY A 267 -3.33 4.00 -2.56
C GLY A 267 -2.15 4.51 -1.75
N LEU A 268 -1.33 3.61 -1.21
CA LEU A 268 -0.10 3.98 -0.52
C LEU A 268 0.92 4.61 -1.46
N LEU A 269 1.11 4.02 -2.66
CA LEU A 269 2.00 4.58 -3.67
C LEU A 269 1.62 6.02 -4.05
N MET A 270 0.34 6.32 -4.23
CA MET A 270 -0.13 7.65 -4.59
C MET A 270 0.26 8.70 -3.55
N ARG A 271 0.34 8.34 -2.25
CA ARG A 271 0.83 9.22 -1.19
C ARG A 271 2.31 9.54 -1.36
N PHE A 272 3.13 8.53 -1.58
CA PHE A 272 4.55 8.76 -1.87
C PHE A 272 4.76 9.53 -3.17
N MET A 273 3.94 9.29 -4.19
CA MET A 273 3.97 10.06 -5.43
C MET A 273 3.50 11.51 -5.28
N ALA A 274 2.74 11.82 -4.23
CA ALA A 274 2.33 13.17 -3.89
C ALA A 274 3.45 13.97 -3.18
N CYS A 275 4.54 13.31 -2.76
CA CYS A 275 5.71 13.99 -2.19
C CYS A 275 6.36 14.94 -3.21
N LYS A 276 6.90 16.04 -2.72
CA LYS A 276 7.64 17.01 -3.55
C LYS A 276 8.94 16.40 -4.12
N SER A 277 9.54 15.41 -3.42
CA SER A 277 10.77 14.75 -3.88
C SER A 277 10.91 13.33 -3.35
N VAL A 278 11.82 12.55 -3.96
CA VAL A 278 12.20 11.21 -3.48
C VAL A 278 12.74 11.28 -2.04
N ASN A 279 13.51 12.31 -1.70
CA ASN A 279 14.08 12.49 -0.37
C ASN A 279 12.99 12.76 0.69
N GLU A 280 11.98 13.54 0.36
CA GLU A 280 10.81 13.72 1.24
C GLU A 280 10.04 12.41 1.44
N GLY A 281 9.88 11.61 0.39
CA GLY A 281 9.29 10.28 0.49
C GLY A 281 10.13 9.34 1.37
N ARG A 282 11.45 9.36 1.26
CA ARG A 282 12.36 8.61 2.12
C ARG A 282 12.27 9.05 3.57
N LYS A 283 12.23 10.36 3.85
CA LYS A 283 12.01 10.89 5.21
C LYS A 283 10.68 10.40 5.79
N ALA A 284 9.60 10.47 5.01
CA ALA A 284 8.30 9.96 5.42
C ALA A 284 8.36 8.47 5.77
N ALA A 285 8.96 7.64 4.92
CA ALA A 285 9.11 6.21 5.17
C ALA A 285 9.98 5.93 6.41
N THR A 286 11.09 6.65 6.59
CA THR A 286 11.98 6.49 7.74
C THR A 286 11.29 6.83 9.05
N ILE A 287 10.59 7.96 9.12
CA ILE A 287 9.86 8.37 10.34
C ILE A 287 8.72 7.39 10.63
N ASN A 288 8.02 6.93 9.61
CA ASN A 288 6.99 5.91 9.80
C ASN A 288 7.56 4.65 10.43
N ILE A 289 8.64 4.09 9.90
CA ILE A 289 9.14 2.80 10.35
C ILE A 289 9.82 2.86 11.71
N LEU A 290 10.56 3.93 12.00
CA LEU A 290 11.33 4.04 13.25
C LEU A 290 10.49 4.48 14.45
N PHE A 291 9.49 5.33 14.23
CA PHE A 291 8.73 5.95 15.31
C PHE A 291 7.25 5.62 15.27
N VAL A 292 6.63 5.83 14.11
CA VAL A 292 5.17 5.75 14.03
C VAL A 292 4.68 4.31 14.07
N LEU A 293 5.36 3.40 13.39
CA LEU A 293 4.96 2.00 13.33
C LEU A 293 5.01 1.32 14.72
N PRO A 294 6.08 1.47 15.55
CA PRO A 294 6.09 0.96 16.92
C PRO A 294 4.98 1.56 17.79
N LEU A 295 4.77 2.88 17.72
CA LEU A 295 3.69 3.54 18.45
C LEU A 295 2.32 3.02 18.00
N SER A 296 2.14 2.83 16.71
CA SER A 296 0.91 2.30 16.14
C SER A 296 0.64 0.86 16.57
N ALA A 297 1.68 0.01 16.68
CA ALA A 297 1.53 -1.36 17.18
C ALA A 297 0.93 -1.38 18.61
N ILE A 298 1.36 -0.46 19.47
CA ILE A 298 0.76 -0.27 20.79
C ILE A 298 -0.69 0.19 20.68
N VAL A 299 -0.95 1.20 19.86
CA VAL A 299 -2.28 1.81 19.69
C VAL A 299 -3.31 0.79 19.20
N VAL A 300 -2.96 -0.07 18.26
CA VAL A 300 -3.90 -1.05 17.68
C VAL A 300 -4.02 -2.34 18.47
N GLY A 301 -2.99 -2.71 19.28
CA GLY A 301 -2.98 -3.97 20.04
C GLY A 301 -3.49 -3.85 21.47
N ASN A 302 -3.45 -2.64 22.05
CA ASN A 302 -3.65 -2.43 23.47
C ASN A 302 -5.02 -2.89 24.01
N ALA A 303 -6.09 -2.70 23.26
CA ALA A 303 -7.42 -3.14 23.66
C ALA A 303 -7.51 -4.67 23.86
N GLY A 304 -6.77 -5.42 23.01
CA GLY A 304 -6.66 -6.87 23.19
C GLY A 304 -5.92 -7.25 24.47
N TRP A 305 -4.80 -6.61 24.73
CA TRP A 305 -4.00 -6.85 25.95
C TRP A 305 -4.76 -6.46 27.22
N LEU A 306 -5.44 -5.31 27.20
CA LEU A 306 -6.30 -4.86 28.29
C LEU A 306 -7.48 -5.80 28.50
N GLY A 307 -8.15 -6.22 27.43
CA GLY A 307 -9.26 -7.17 27.48
C GLY A 307 -8.84 -8.49 28.11
N LYS A 308 -7.63 -8.98 27.81
CA LYS A 308 -7.09 -10.18 28.46
C LYS A 308 -6.82 -9.97 29.95
N ALA A 309 -6.20 -8.85 30.32
CA ALA A 309 -5.97 -8.52 31.73
C ALA A 309 -7.29 -8.41 32.52
N MET A 310 -8.30 -7.75 31.94
CA MET A 310 -9.64 -7.66 32.52
C MET A 310 -10.33 -9.02 32.67
N SER A 311 -10.20 -9.88 31.65
CA SER A 311 -10.76 -11.24 31.68
C SER A 311 -10.09 -12.12 32.73
N VAL A 312 -8.80 -11.91 33.02
CA VAL A 312 -8.08 -12.61 34.10
C VAL A 312 -8.45 -12.02 35.46
N MET A 313 -8.62 -10.70 35.54
CA MET A 313 -9.02 -9.99 36.76
C MET A 313 -10.43 -10.42 37.20
N ASP A 314 -11.38 -10.40 36.30
CA ASP A 314 -12.75 -10.84 36.53
C ASP A 314 -13.43 -11.26 35.20
N PRO A 315 -13.68 -12.56 34.99
CA PRO A 315 -14.39 -13.05 33.82
C PRO A 315 -15.83 -12.50 33.64
N GLY A 316 -16.38 -11.89 34.65
CA GLY A 316 -17.68 -11.19 34.57
C GLY A 316 -17.61 -9.83 33.90
N ILE A 317 -16.42 -9.20 33.88
CA ILE A 317 -16.18 -7.91 33.19
C ILE A 317 -15.95 -8.14 31.70
N VAL A 318 -15.01 -9.04 31.37
CA VAL A 318 -14.75 -9.46 29.98
C VAL A 318 -14.75 -10.99 29.93
N SER A 319 -15.73 -11.56 29.27
CA SER A 319 -15.82 -13.02 29.13
C SER A 319 -14.64 -13.56 28.34
N PRO A 320 -14.01 -14.67 28.76
CA PRO A 320 -13.02 -15.38 27.93
C PRO A 320 -13.55 -15.81 26.55
N ASN A 321 -14.88 -15.93 26.41
CA ASN A 321 -15.57 -16.30 25.16
C ASN A 321 -16.00 -15.09 24.31
N THR A 322 -15.64 -13.86 24.71
CA THR A 322 -15.90 -12.66 23.90
C THR A 322 -15.31 -12.84 22.50
N SER A 323 -16.08 -12.44 21.48
CA SER A 323 -15.59 -12.46 20.10
C SER A 323 -14.32 -11.60 19.97
N PRO A 324 -13.20 -12.15 19.48
CA PRO A 324 -11.96 -11.38 19.36
C PRO A 324 -12.12 -10.10 18.54
N ASP A 325 -12.91 -10.11 17.46
CA ASP A 325 -13.15 -8.94 16.62
C ASP A 325 -13.96 -7.82 17.32
N GLU A 326 -14.65 -8.11 18.44
CA GLU A 326 -15.42 -7.12 19.20
C GLU A 326 -14.66 -6.56 20.40
N ILE A 327 -13.50 -7.14 20.75
CA ILE A 327 -12.78 -6.82 22.00
C ILE A 327 -12.41 -5.34 22.11
N PHE A 328 -12.09 -4.68 20.99
CA PHE A 328 -11.77 -3.24 21.00
C PHE A 328 -12.96 -2.42 21.48
N VAL A 329 -14.16 -2.68 20.96
CA VAL A 329 -15.38 -1.95 21.31
C VAL A 329 -15.79 -2.25 22.76
N VAL A 330 -15.70 -3.51 23.16
CA VAL A 330 -16.02 -3.95 24.53
C VAL A 330 -15.11 -3.27 25.55
N VAL A 331 -13.79 -3.33 25.37
CA VAL A 331 -12.84 -2.68 26.28
C VAL A 331 -13.05 -1.16 26.28
N ALA A 332 -13.21 -0.54 25.11
CA ALA A 332 -13.46 0.89 25.04
C ALA A 332 -14.71 1.29 25.83
N SER A 333 -15.79 0.52 25.76
CA SER A 333 -17.04 0.80 26.48
C SER A 333 -16.91 0.68 28.00
N ILE A 334 -16.03 -0.20 28.49
CA ILE A 334 -15.81 -0.44 29.92
C ILE A 334 -14.96 0.68 30.54
N VAL A 335 -13.89 1.11 29.85
CA VAL A 335 -12.91 2.01 30.44
C VAL A 335 -13.18 3.48 30.22
N THR A 336 -14.18 3.82 29.39
CA THR A 336 -14.48 5.22 29.05
C THR A 336 -15.84 5.66 29.53
N SER A 337 -16.00 6.95 29.79
CA SER A 337 -17.29 7.57 30.08
C SER A 337 -18.01 7.97 28.76
N PRO A 338 -19.35 8.20 28.84
CA PRO A 338 -20.11 8.77 27.74
C PRO A 338 -19.47 10.00 27.14
N GLY A 339 -19.42 10.10 25.83
CA GLY A 339 -18.72 11.13 25.05
C GLY A 339 -17.27 10.77 24.74
N ILE A 340 -16.49 10.24 25.69
CA ILE A 340 -15.12 9.73 25.42
C ILE A 340 -15.22 8.43 24.61
N PHE A 341 -16.16 7.54 24.94
CA PHE A 341 -16.43 6.37 24.13
C PHE A 341 -16.77 6.75 22.69
N GLY A 342 -17.71 7.69 22.51
CA GLY A 342 -18.09 8.19 21.21
C GLY A 342 -16.94 8.81 20.43
N PHE A 343 -16.01 9.51 21.09
CA PHE A 343 -14.80 10.06 20.47
C PHE A 343 -13.84 8.93 19.98
N ILE A 344 -13.61 7.90 20.79
CA ILE A 344 -12.75 6.76 20.41
C ILE A 344 -13.38 6.00 19.25
N MET A 345 -14.68 5.76 19.28
CA MET A 345 -15.41 5.10 18.21
C MET A 345 -15.45 5.93 16.91
N ALA A 346 -15.55 7.25 17.03
CA ALA A 346 -15.43 8.16 15.89
C ALA A 346 -14.04 8.09 15.27
N ALA A 347 -12.99 8.09 16.08
CA ALA A 347 -11.62 7.94 15.61
C ALA A 347 -11.39 6.61 14.88
N LEU A 348 -11.88 5.51 15.45
CA LEU A 348 -11.82 4.18 14.84
C LEU A 348 -12.54 4.13 13.49
N THR A 349 -13.80 4.56 13.45
CA THR A 349 -14.62 4.50 12.23
C THR A 349 -14.08 5.42 11.14
N ALA A 350 -13.59 6.59 11.50
CA ALA A 350 -12.96 7.52 10.55
C ALA A 350 -11.67 6.96 9.96
N ALA A 351 -10.85 6.31 10.77
CA ALA A 351 -9.64 5.64 10.32
C ALA A 351 -9.93 4.50 9.32
N LEU A 352 -10.95 3.70 9.63
CA LEU A 352 -11.44 2.66 8.72
C LEU A 352 -11.99 3.25 7.41
N MET A 353 -12.72 4.36 7.47
CA MET A 353 -13.22 5.06 6.29
C MET A 353 -12.08 5.62 5.45
N SER A 354 -11.09 6.28 6.05
CA SER A 354 -9.92 6.81 5.34
C SER A 354 -9.20 5.78 4.47
N THR A 355 -9.09 4.54 4.96
CA THR A 355 -8.49 3.46 4.17
C THR A 355 -9.35 3.06 2.99
N VAL A 356 -10.65 2.86 3.21
CA VAL A 356 -11.59 2.50 2.14
C VAL A 356 -11.64 3.60 1.09
N ASP A 357 -11.68 4.86 1.51
CA ASP A 357 -11.63 6.04 0.65
C ASP A 357 -10.41 6.04 -0.26
N THR A 358 -9.26 5.77 0.34
CA THR A 358 -7.99 5.68 -0.38
C THR A 358 -8.01 4.58 -1.42
N LEU A 359 -8.50 3.41 -1.06
CA LEU A 359 -8.54 2.25 -1.95
C LEU A 359 -9.52 2.50 -3.11
N ILE A 360 -10.68 3.11 -2.86
CA ILE A 360 -11.64 3.46 -3.90
C ILE A 360 -11.03 4.48 -4.87
N ASN A 361 -10.41 5.56 -4.36
CA ASN A 361 -9.77 6.58 -5.20
C ASN A 361 -8.62 5.99 -6.03
N ALA A 362 -7.77 5.18 -5.41
CA ALA A 362 -6.66 4.51 -6.08
C ALA A 362 -7.13 3.53 -7.17
N THR A 363 -8.20 2.79 -6.91
CA THR A 363 -8.76 1.85 -7.89
C THR A 363 -9.40 2.60 -9.06
N ALA A 364 -10.05 3.73 -8.79
CA ALA A 364 -10.55 4.61 -9.85
C ALA A 364 -9.41 5.18 -10.71
N ALA A 365 -8.27 5.54 -10.07
CA ALA A 365 -7.07 5.99 -10.79
C ALA A 365 -6.51 4.91 -11.72
N ILE A 366 -6.39 3.67 -11.23
CA ILE A 366 -5.98 2.52 -12.06
C ILE A 366 -6.95 2.34 -13.22
N PHE A 367 -8.25 2.33 -12.96
CA PHE A 367 -9.23 2.14 -14.02
C PHE A 367 -9.15 3.24 -15.09
N VAL A 368 -9.06 4.50 -14.69
CA VAL A 368 -8.94 5.61 -15.65
C VAL A 368 -7.63 5.50 -16.44
N ASN A 369 -6.51 5.22 -15.77
CA ASN A 369 -5.20 5.19 -16.43
C ASN A 369 -5.01 3.94 -17.29
N ASP A 370 -5.44 2.78 -16.82
CA ASP A 370 -5.06 1.47 -17.38
C ASP A 370 -6.20 0.80 -18.18
N VAL A 371 -7.44 1.28 -18.05
CA VAL A 371 -8.60 0.78 -18.80
C VAL A 371 -9.21 1.88 -19.66
N TYR A 372 -9.67 2.99 -19.08
CA TYR A 372 -10.40 4.03 -19.79
C TYR A 372 -9.54 4.72 -20.87
N ARG A 373 -8.36 5.22 -20.52
CA ARG A 373 -7.44 5.89 -21.46
C ARG A 373 -7.03 5.01 -22.64
N PRO A 374 -6.60 3.75 -22.44
CA PRO A 374 -6.32 2.84 -23.56
C PRO A 374 -7.53 2.59 -24.48
N ILE A 375 -8.73 2.42 -23.89
CA ILE A 375 -9.96 2.24 -24.68
C ILE A 375 -10.26 3.50 -25.50
N MET A 376 -10.19 4.70 -24.90
CA MET A 376 -10.43 5.95 -25.62
C MET A 376 -9.40 6.18 -26.74
N LYS A 377 -8.15 5.80 -26.50
CA LYS A 377 -7.08 5.83 -27.52
C LYS A 377 -7.38 4.86 -28.67
N TYR A 378 -7.82 3.64 -28.34
CA TYR A 378 -8.20 2.64 -29.34
C TYR A 378 -9.39 3.11 -30.19
N LEU A 379 -10.39 3.71 -29.57
CA LEU A 379 -11.56 4.30 -30.24
C LEU A 379 -11.21 5.60 -30.99
N LYS A 380 -9.95 6.03 -31.00
CA LYS A 380 -9.47 7.27 -31.66
C LYS A 380 -10.26 8.51 -31.26
N LYS A 381 -10.75 8.57 -30.01
CA LYS A 381 -11.53 9.71 -29.52
C LYS A 381 -10.68 10.97 -29.54
N LYS A 382 -11.19 12.01 -30.22
CA LYS A 382 -10.58 13.34 -30.26
C LYS A 382 -11.18 14.20 -29.13
N TYR A 383 -10.36 15.05 -28.54
CA TYR A 383 -10.75 16.07 -27.57
C TYR A 383 -10.42 17.44 -28.14
N ASP A 384 -11.30 18.41 -27.94
CA ASP A 384 -11.09 19.77 -28.47
C ASP A 384 -9.95 20.49 -27.72
N ASN A 385 -9.82 20.20 -26.42
CA ASN A 385 -8.75 20.74 -25.58
C ASN A 385 -8.50 19.84 -24.35
N ASN A 386 -7.43 20.14 -23.60
CA ASN A 386 -7.06 19.40 -22.39
C ASN A 386 -8.15 19.49 -21.30
N LYS A 387 -8.83 20.64 -21.15
CA LYS A 387 -9.90 20.83 -20.16
C LYS A 387 -11.08 19.87 -20.40
N GLN A 388 -11.46 19.64 -21.66
CA GLN A 388 -12.52 18.70 -22.02
C GLN A 388 -12.11 17.26 -21.70
N LYS A 389 -10.86 16.91 -21.97
CA LYS A 389 -10.30 15.60 -21.65
C LYS A 389 -10.33 15.35 -20.14
N ASP A 390 -9.80 16.26 -19.34
CA ASP A 390 -9.78 16.17 -17.88
C ASP A 390 -11.19 16.04 -17.29
N LYS A 391 -12.15 16.81 -17.78
CA LYS A 391 -13.56 16.72 -17.36
C LYS A 391 -14.15 15.32 -17.61
N GLN A 392 -13.85 14.72 -18.76
CA GLN A 392 -14.34 13.37 -19.09
C GLN A 392 -13.63 12.29 -18.25
N GLU A 393 -12.33 12.42 -18.02
CA GLU A 393 -11.58 11.50 -17.18
C GLU A 393 -12.04 11.59 -15.71
N LEU A 394 -12.31 12.78 -15.18
CA LEU A 394 -12.89 12.95 -13.84
C LEU A 394 -14.30 12.38 -13.73
N PHE A 395 -15.12 12.53 -14.76
CA PHE A 395 -16.44 11.90 -14.79
C PHE A 395 -16.32 10.36 -14.79
N ALA A 396 -15.44 9.81 -15.62
CA ALA A 396 -15.15 8.37 -15.63
C ALA A 396 -14.65 7.89 -14.25
N ALA A 397 -13.77 8.65 -13.58
CA ALA A 397 -13.29 8.33 -12.24
C ALA A 397 -14.43 8.25 -11.22
N ARG A 398 -15.36 9.21 -11.24
CA ARG A 398 -16.53 9.24 -10.34
C ARG A 398 -17.45 8.06 -10.53
N ILE A 399 -17.80 7.74 -11.78
CA ILE A 399 -18.64 6.57 -12.08
C ILE A 399 -17.93 5.28 -11.65
N THR A 400 -16.63 5.19 -11.90
CA THR A 400 -15.83 4.04 -11.48
C THR A 400 -15.79 3.91 -9.96
N SER A 401 -15.66 5.00 -9.20
CA SER A 401 -15.70 4.98 -7.73
C SER A 401 -17.01 4.37 -7.20
N ILE A 402 -18.14 4.73 -7.79
CA ILE A 402 -19.44 4.16 -7.41
C ILE A 402 -19.48 2.66 -7.72
N ALA A 403 -19.06 2.26 -8.93
CA ALA A 403 -19.05 0.85 -9.33
C ALA A 403 -18.11 -0.01 -8.44
N ILE A 404 -16.94 0.53 -8.10
CA ILE A 404 -15.96 -0.14 -7.24
C ILE A 404 -16.49 -0.25 -5.79
N THR A 405 -17.17 0.76 -5.28
CA THR A 405 -17.83 0.70 -3.96
C THR A 405 -18.84 -0.45 -3.94
N ALA A 406 -19.69 -0.57 -4.96
CA ALA A 406 -20.63 -1.68 -5.07
C ALA A 406 -19.92 -3.04 -5.19
N ALA A 407 -18.86 -3.14 -5.99
CA ALA A 407 -18.04 -4.35 -6.11
C ALA A 407 -17.36 -4.73 -4.78
N GLY A 408 -16.89 -3.73 -4.03
CA GLY A 408 -16.33 -3.91 -2.69
C GLY A 408 -17.36 -4.50 -1.71
N VAL A 409 -18.59 -3.98 -1.71
CA VAL A 409 -19.69 -4.57 -0.89
C VAL A 409 -19.97 -6.01 -1.29
N LEU A 410 -20.03 -6.31 -2.57
CA LEU A 410 -20.22 -7.68 -3.05
C LEU A 410 -19.09 -8.63 -2.62
N SER A 411 -17.86 -8.14 -2.60
CA SER A 411 -16.71 -8.95 -2.18
C SER A 411 -16.74 -9.31 -0.69
N VAL A 412 -17.49 -8.59 0.16
CA VAL A 412 -17.72 -8.94 1.57
C VAL A 412 -18.28 -10.36 1.70
N LEU A 413 -19.14 -10.79 0.76
CA LEU A 413 -19.74 -12.14 0.80
C LEU A 413 -18.67 -13.26 0.78
N ALA A 414 -17.51 -13.01 0.21
CA ALA A 414 -16.40 -13.95 0.23
C ALA A 414 -15.66 -13.97 1.58
N PHE A 415 -15.68 -12.86 2.32
CA PHE A 415 -14.90 -12.70 3.55
C PHE A 415 -15.70 -12.90 4.84
N ILE A 416 -17.02 -12.72 4.80
CA ILE A 416 -17.90 -12.84 5.98
C ILE A 416 -17.90 -14.25 6.59
N GLN A 417 -17.52 -15.25 5.82
CA GLN A 417 -17.44 -16.65 6.27
C GLN A 417 -16.20 -16.97 7.11
N PHE A 418 -15.24 -16.04 7.23
CA PHE A 418 -14.06 -16.25 8.06
C PHE A 418 -14.37 -15.94 9.53
N PRO A 419 -13.80 -16.71 10.50
CA PRO A 419 -14.06 -16.49 11.92
C PRO A 419 -13.67 -15.08 12.38
N THR A 420 -12.50 -14.61 11.95
CA THR A 420 -11.98 -13.29 12.31
C THR A 420 -11.57 -12.49 11.07
N VAL A 421 -11.49 -11.16 11.23
CA VAL A 421 -10.96 -10.26 10.20
C VAL A 421 -9.49 -10.57 9.90
N TYR A 422 -8.72 -11.00 10.91
CA TYR A 422 -7.32 -11.38 10.72
C TYR A 422 -7.16 -12.53 9.73
N GLU A 423 -7.94 -13.57 9.88
CA GLU A 423 -7.89 -14.74 9.00
C GLU A 423 -8.37 -14.43 7.58
N ALA A 424 -9.47 -13.66 7.47
CA ALA A 424 -9.94 -13.17 6.17
C ALA A 424 -8.86 -12.39 5.43
N HIS A 425 -8.19 -11.48 6.13
CA HIS A 425 -7.13 -10.66 5.59
C HIS A 425 -5.88 -11.47 5.21
N GLY A 426 -5.44 -12.38 6.07
CA GLY A 426 -4.31 -13.27 5.82
C GLY A 426 -4.54 -14.17 4.61
N TYR A 427 -5.71 -14.79 4.52
CA TYR A 427 -6.11 -15.61 3.35
C TYR A 427 -6.10 -14.79 2.05
N PHE A 428 -6.66 -13.58 2.11
CA PHE A 428 -6.71 -12.65 0.98
C PHE A 428 -5.29 -12.31 0.49
N HIS A 429 -4.40 -11.87 1.39
CA HIS A 429 -3.04 -11.50 1.02
C HIS A 429 -2.24 -12.71 0.51
N SER A 430 -2.28 -13.83 1.20
CA SER A 430 -1.57 -15.04 0.76
C SER A 430 -2.02 -15.53 -0.61
N THR A 431 -3.23 -15.19 -1.05
CA THR A 431 -3.80 -15.66 -2.32
C THR A 431 -3.61 -14.67 -3.46
N LEU A 432 -3.77 -13.37 -3.25
CA LEU A 432 -3.80 -12.39 -4.35
C LEU A 432 -2.51 -11.61 -4.54
N THR A 433 -1.66 -11.50 -3.50
CA THR A 433 -0.45 -10.68 -3.62
C THR A 433 0.74 -11.38 -4.29
N PRO A 434 1.00 -12.70 -4.15
CA PRO A 434 2.24 -13.31 -4.59
C PRO A 434 2.61 -13.06 -6.06
N PRO A 435 1.71 -13.20 -7.05
CA PRO A 435 2.08 -13.00 -8.45
C PRO A 435 2.58 -11.57 -8.73
N LEU A 436 1.89 -10.56 -8.19
CA LEU A 436 2.24 -9.15 -8.40
C LEU A 436 3.49 -8.75 -7.60
N VAL A 437 3.58 -9.16 -6.33
CA VAL A 437 4.73 -8.89 -5.47
C VAL A 437 6.00 -9.46 -6.09
N VAL A 438 5.98 -10.73 -6.47
CA VAL A 438 7.12 -11.40 -7.10
C VAL A 438 7.51 -10.70 -8.41
N ALA A 439 6.53 -10.37 -9.25
CA ALA A 439 6.78 -9.69 -10.52
C ALA A 439 7.38 -8.29 -10.34
N ILE A 440 6.92 -7.51 -9.33
CA ILE A 440 7.50 -6.20 -9.00
C ILE A 440 8.95 -6.38 -8.50
N PHE A 441 9.17 -7.28 -7.53
CA PHE A 441 10.51 -7.53 -6.99
C PHE A 441 11.50 -7.96 -8.06
N MET A 442 11.14 -8.98 -8.85
CA MET A 442 12.00 -9.43 -9.94
C MET A 442 12.17 -8.35 -11.01
N GLY A 443 11.12 -7.58 -11.33
CA GLY A 443 11.19 -6.48 -12.29
C GLY A 443 12.11 -5.34 -11.86
N VAL A 444 12.10 -4.99 -10.58
CA VAL A 444 12.88 -3.89 -9.99
C VAL A 444 14.33 -4.31 -9.71
N PHE A 445 14.52 -5.48 -9.07
CA PHE A 445 15.83 -5.89 -8.53
C PHE A 445 16.59 -6.87 -9.42
N TRP A 446 15.97 -7.40 -10.46
CA TRP A 446 16.62 -8.31 -11.40
C TRP A 446 16.55 -7.80 -12.84
N LYS A 447 17.64 -7.19 -13.33
CA LYS A 447 17.69 -6.55 -14.65
C LYS A 447 17.37 -7.51 -15.82
N ARG A 448 17.61 -8.81 -15.64
CA ARG A 448 17.43 -9.85 -16.67
C ARG A 448 16.03 -10.45 -16.72
N PHE A 449 15.14 -10.04 -15.83
CA PHE A 449 13.75 -10.54 -15.83
C PHE A 449 13.07 -10.20 -17.15
N THR A 450 12.57 -11.23 -17.84
CA THR A 450 12.07 -11.13 -19.21
C THR A 450 10.57 -10.89 -19.29
N PRO A 451 10.03 -10.36 -20.42
CA PRO A 451 8.59 -10.27 -20.66
C PRO A 451 7.87 -11.62 -20.57
N ALA A 452 8.49 -12.71 -21.05
CA ALA A 452 7.93 -14.05 -20.90
C ALA A 452 7.89 -14.48 -19.42
N GLY A 453 8.96 -14.19 -18.66
CA GLY A 453 9.01 -14.47 -17.22
C GLY A 453 7.90 -13.78 -16.43
N VAL A 454 7.64 -12.49 -16.68
CA VAL A 454 6.57 -11.77 -15.95
C VAL A 454 5.18 -12.29 -16.30
N ILE A 455 4.91 -12.55 -17.59
CA ILE A 455 3.62 -13.11 -18.03
C ILE A 455 3.37 -14.47 -17.40
N THR A 456 4.38 -15.33 -17.35
CA THR A 456 4.25 -16.65 -16.74
C THR A 456 4.21 -16.60 -15.22
N THR A 457 4.85 -15.62 -14.57
CA THR A 457 4.64 -15.36 -13.14
C THR A 457 3.16 -15.06 -12.85
N PHE A 458 2.52 -14.22 -13.68
CA PHE A 458 1.11 -13.91 -13.51
C PHE A 458 0.20 -15.11 -13.79
N LEU A 459 0.32 -15.73 -14.94
CA LEU A 459 -0.60 -16.81 -15.35
C LEU A 459 -0.23 -18.15 -14.71
N GLY A 460 1.02 -18.55 -14.81
CA GLY A 460 1.50 -19.85 -14.28
C GLY A 460 1.50 -19.87 -12.76
N GLY A 461 1.88 -18.75 -12.13
CA GLY A 461 1.79 -18.60 -10.67
C GLY A 461 0.35 -18.78 -10.20
N VAL A 462 -0.62 -18.06 -10.81
CA VAL A 462 -2.04 -18.18 -10.45
C VAL A 462 -2.55 -19.61 -10.65
N VAL A 463 -2.20 -20.27 -11.75
CA VAL A 463 -2.61 -21.67 -11.99
C VAL A 463 -2.07 -22.59 -10.90
N LEU A 464 -0.78 -22.49 -10.54
CA LEU A 464 -0.19 -23.33 -9.48
C LEU A 464 -0.77 -23.04 -8.10
N MET A 465 -1.10 -21.78 -7.83
CA MET A 465 -1.78 -21.38 -6.59
C MET A 465 -3.18 -21.97 -6.49
N ILE A 466 -3.94 -22.00 -7.60
CA ILE A 466 -5.26 -22.65 -7.67
C ILE A 466 -5.12 -24.16 -7.46
N LEU A 467 -4.14 -24.79 -8.08
CA LEU A 467 -3.84 -26.21 -7.88
C LEU A 467 -3.46 -26.51 -6.43
N GLY A 468 -2.61 -25.68 -5.82
CA GLY A 468 -2.27 -25.78 -4.40
C GLY A 468 -3.49 -25.63 -3.48
N ALA A 469 -4.38 -24.68 -3.78
CA ALA A 469 -5.61 -24.51 -3.02
C ALA A 469 -6.59 -25.69 -3.17
N ARG A 470 -6.62 -26.32 -4.35
CA ARG A 470 -7.52 -27.48 -4.64
C ARG A 470 -6.97 -28.81 -4.15
N PHE A 471 -5.65 -28.97 -4.16
CA PHE A 471 -4.96 -30.21 -3.79
C PHE A 471 -3.83 -29.92 -2.79
N PRO A 472 -4.15 -29.38 -1.58
CA PRO A 472 -3.14 -28.90 -0.64
C PRO A 472 -2.20 -30.01 -0.16
N GLU A 473 -2.70 -31.22 0.01
CA GLU A 473 -1.90 -32.39 0.42
C GLU A 473 -0.78 -32.74 -0.57
N VAL A 474 -1.01 -32.45 -1.87
CA VAL A 474 -0.02 -32.75 -2.92
C VAL A 474 0.97 -31.60 -3.09
N PHE A 475 0.47 -30.36 -3.09
CA PHE A 475 1.26 -29.20 -3.49
C PHE A 475 1.80 -28.40 -2.31
N ILE A 476 1.07 -28.28 -1.20
CA ILE A 476 1.45 -27.44 -0.05
C ILE A 476 2.12 -28.28 1.04
N SER A 477 1.60 -29.46 1.35
CA SER A 477 2.15 -30.33 2.39
C SER A 477 3.66 -30.59 2.28
N PRO A 478 4.28 -30.73 1.09
CA PRO A 478 5.74 -30.89 0.99
C PRO A 478 6.55 -29.70 1.52
N PHE A 479 5.93 -28.54 1.69
CA PHE A 479 6.56 -27.34 2.24
C PHE A 479 6.27 -27.15 3.74
N ASP A 480 5.48 -28.06 4.34
CA ASP A 480 5.22 -28.05 5.77
C ASP A 480 6.52 -28.26 6.54
N HIS A 481 6.78 -27.35 7.49
CA HIS A 481 7.99 -27.35 8.31
C HIS A 481 7.67 -27.25 9.80
N GLY A 482 6.61 -27.92 10.24
CA GLY A 482 6.21 -28.02 11.64
C GLY A 482 5.27 -26.92 12.11
N ILE A 483 4.64 -26.20 11.19
CA ILE A 483 3.56 -25.27 11.54
C ILE A 483 2.29 -26.08 11.79
N GLU A 484 1.68 -25.91 12.98
CA GLU A 484 0.44 -26.59 13.32
C GLU A 484 -0.66 -26.24 12.31
N MET A 485 -1.34 -27.26 11.83
CA MET A 485 -2.47 -27.09 10.94
C MET A 485 -3.73 -26.81 11.76
N ASN A 486 -4.39 -25.68 11.46
CA ASN A 486 -5.75 -25.50 11.91
C ASN A 486 -6.64 -26.58 11.28
N PRO A 487 -7.37 -27.42 12.07
CA PRO A 487 -8.18 -28.50 11.53
C PRO A 487 -9.21 -28.01 10.48
N ASP A 488 -9.78 -26.84 10.70
CA ASP A 488 -10.79 -26.27 9.80
C ASP A 488 -10.18 -25.62 8.55
N ARG A 489 -8.91 -25.22 8.61
CA ARG A 489 -8.20 -24.51 7.53
C ARG A 489 -6.73 -24.91 7.49
N PRO A 490 -6.45 -26.14 7.07
CA PRO A 490 -5.08 -26.65 6.99
C PRO A 490 -4.23 -25.75 6.08
N TYR A 491 -2.96 -25.63 6.43
CA TYR A 491 -1.96 -24.89 5.66
C TYR A 491 -2.20 -23.37 5.54
N SER A 492 -2.93 -22.72 6.46
CA SER A 492 -3.26 -21.28 6.37
C SER A 492 -2.03 -20.40 6.17
N TYR A 493 -0.99 -20.59 6.99
CA TYR A 493 0.22 -19.78 6.92
C TYR A 493 1.22 -20.28 5.86
N ILE A 494 1.43 -21.57 5.75
CA ILE A 494 2.38 -22.15 4.80
C ILE A 494 1.94 -21.96 3.36
N ARG A 495 0.66 -21.74 3.12
CA ARG A 495 0.12 -21.37 1.80
C ARG A 495 0.78 -20.11 1.23
N ALA A 496 1.03 -19.10 2.06
CA ALA A 496 1.71 -17.89 1.61
C ALA A 496 3.13 -18.18 1.11
N PHE A 497 3.87 -19.02 1.83
CA PHE A 497 5.19 -19.48 1.43
C PHE A 497 5.15 -20.24 0.10
N TYR A 498 4.28 -21.25 0.00
CA TYR A 498 4.08 -22.00 -1.24
C TYR A 498 3.75 -21.07 -2.42
N ASN A 499 2.78 -20.18 -2.27
CA ASN A 499 2.35 -19.27 -3.33
C ASN A 499 3.47 -18.34 -3.80
N LEU A 500 4.30 -17.85 -2.89
CA LEU A 500 5.48 -17.04 -3.22
C LEU A 500 6.51 -17.86 -3.99
N ILE A 501 6.85 -19.06 -3.50
CA ILE A 501 7.86 -19.92 -4.12
C ILE A 501 7.47 -20.33 -5.53
N VAL A 502 6.22 -20.72 -5.76
CA VAL A 502 5.80 -21.13 -7.10
C VAL A 502 5.80 -19.95 -8.09
N CYS A 503 5.44 -18.76 -7.63
CA CYS A 503 5.52 -17.55 -8.47
C CYS A 503 6.97 -17.18 -8.81
N VAL A 504 7.88 -17.24 -7.82
CA VAL A 504 9.32 -17.03 -8.04
C VAL A 504 9.88 -18.10 -8.97
N GLY A 505 9.58 -19.37 -8.70
CA GLY A 505 10.09 -20.51 -9.46
C GLY A 505 9.69 -20.44 -10.94
N VAL A 506 8.41 -20.20 -11.23
CA VAL A 506 7.92 -20.08 -12.61
C VAL A 506 8.55 -18.89 -13.32
N GLY A 507 8.55 -17.72 -12.70
CA GLY A 507 9.12 -16.50 -13.29
C GLY A 507 10.63 -16.65 -13.56
N PHE A 508 11.33 -17.26 -12.60
CA PHE A 508 12.74 -17.53 -12.69
C PHE A 508 13.06 -18.55 -13.80
N PHE A 509 12.40 -19.70 -13.80
CA PHE A 509 12.64 -20.77 -14.76
C PHE A 509 12.39 -20.30 -16.20
N VAL A 510 11.28 -19.62 -16.46
CA VAL A 510 10.96 -19.13 -17.80
C VAL A 510 11.91 -18.01 -18.23
N THR A 511 12.33 -17.13 -17.32
CA THR A 511 13.35 -16.13 -17.65
C THR A 511 14.66 -16.78 -18.00
N ALA A 512 15.14 -17.74 -17.18
CA ALA A 512 16.39 -18.44 -17.43
C ALA A 512 16.39 -19.16 -18.78
N THR A 513 15.31 -19.91 -19.08
CA THR A 513 15.19 -20.62 -20.37
C THR A 513 15.13 -19.66 -21.57
N THR A 514 14.41 -18.54 -21.45
CA THR A 514 14.34 -17.54 -22.54
C THR A 514 15.71 -16.88 -22.79
N VAL A 515 16.47 -16.56 -21.76
CA VAL A 515 17.82 -15.99 -21.88
C VAL A 515 18.78 -17.02 -22.47
N ILE A 516 18.72 -18.27 -21.99
CA ILE A 516 19.54 -19.37 -22.53
C ILE A 516 19.24 -19.58 -24.01
N GLN A 517 17.97 -19.61 -24.41
CA GLN A 517 17.58 -19.76 -25.82
C GLN A 517 18.16 -18.63 -26.70
N LYS A 518 18.10 -17.39 -26.25
CA LYS A 518 18.67 -16.25 -26.99
C LYS A 518 20.19 -16.33 -27.09
N ASN A 519 20.87 -16.66 -26.00
CA ASN A 519 22.33 -16.83 -25.99
C ASN A 519 22.78 -17.99 -26.88
N ILE A 520 22.08 -19.12 -26.82
CA ILE A 520 22.33 -20.27 -27.69
C ILE A 520 22.14 -19.89 -29.16
N ALA A 521 21.07 -19.16 -29.49
CA ALA A 521 20.84 -18.70 -30.85
C ALA A 521 21.95 -17.77 -31.36
N SER A 522 22.49 -16.90 -30.48
CA SER A 522 23.64 -16.03 -30.80
C SER A 522 24.97 -16.82 -30.96
N MET A 523 25.18 -17.80 -30.07
CA MET A 523 26.36 -18.67 -30.11
C MET A 523 26.34 -19.62 -31.31
N ILE A 524 25.17 -20.14 -31.70
CA ILE A 524 25.02 -20.99 -32.90
C ILE A 524 25.37 -20.19 -34.18
N LYS A 525 25.11 -18.89 -34.19
CA LYS A 525 25.55 -18.00 -35.27
C LYS A 525 27.09 -17.79 -35.29
N SER A 526 27.74 -17.95 -34.15
CA SER A 526 29.19 -17.59 -34.03
C SER A 526 30.15 -18.77 -33.92
N ASN A 527 29.74 -19.99 -33.48
CA ASN A 527 30.73 -21.08 -33.29
C ASN A 527 30.14 -22.51 -33.20
N LYS A 528 30.91 -23.48 -33.78
CA LYS A 528 30.54 -24.91 -33.87
C LYS A 528 30.54 -25.68 -32.54
N ASN A 529 31.22 -25.21 -31.50
CA ASN A 529 31.41 -25.95 -30.23
C ASN A 529 30.22 -25.83 -29.27
N SER A 530 29.28 -24.91 -29.48
CA SER A 530 28.12 -24.73 -28.58
C SER A 530 27.05 -25.82 -28.69
N LYS A 531 27.02 -26.58 -29.78
CA LYS A 531 26.10 -27.72 -29.94
C LYS A 531 26.36 -28.85 -28.91
N SER A 532 27.62 -29.05 -28.53
CA SER A 532 28.01 -30.07 -27.57
C SER A 532 27.57 -29.72 -26.16
N ILE A 533 27.64 -28.44 -25.75
CA ILE A 533 27.20 -27.96 -24.42
C ILE A 533 25.67 -28.08 -24.30
N MET A 534 24.95 -27.75 -25.38
CA MET A 534 23.49 -27.92 -25.42
C MET A 534 23.08 -29.38 -25.25
N TRP A 535 23.76 -30.27 -25.93
CA TRP A 535 23.48 -31.72 -25.83
C TRP A 535 23.69 -32.22 -24.39
N VAL A 536 24.80 -31.83 -23.76
CA VAL A 536 25.10 -32.20 -22.37
C VAL A 536 24.05 -31.67 -21.39
N LEU A 537 23.64 -30.42 -21.52
CA LEU A 537 22.60 -29.82 -20.65
C LEU A 537 21.21 -30.47 -20.87
N SER A 538 20.85 -30.76 -22.11
CA SER A 538 19.58 -31.41 -22.44
C SER A 538 19.53 -32.88 -21.96
N VAL A 539 20.63 -33.61 -22.12
CA VAL A 539 20.76 -34.99 -21.62
C VAL A 539 20.74 -34.99 -20.11
N PHE A 540 21.47 -34.07 -19.44
CA PHE A 540 21.48 -33.97 -17.98
C PHE A 540 20.08 -33.66 -17.42
N THR A 541 19.36 -32.72 -18.04
CA THR A 541 17.97 -32.36 -17.68
C THR A 541 17.04 -33.57 -17.89
N GLY A 542 17.19 -34.30 -19.00
CA GLY A 542 16.42 -35.51 -19.30
C GLY A 542 16.68 -36.64 -18.29
N VAL A 543 17.93 -36.85 -17.88
CA VAL A 543 18.31 -37.84 -16.86
C VAL A 543 17.72 -37.52 -15.49
N VAL A 544 17.76 -36.24 -15.09
CA VAL A 544 17.17 -35.78 -13.83
C VAL A 544 15.64 -35.95 -13.84
N TYR A 545 14.98 -35.67 -14.97
CA TYR A 545 13.53 -35.92 -15.13
C TYR A 545 13.21 -37.43 -15.09
N LEU A 546 14.03 -38.28 -15.68
CA LEU A 546 13.83 -39.74 -15.68
C LEU A 546 14.00 -40.31 -14.26
N LEU A 547 15.00 -39.85 -13.50
CA LEU A 547 15.20 -40.23 -12.11
C LEU A 547 14.02 -39.78 -11.23
N ALA A 548 13.43 -38.61 -11.55
CA ALA A 548 12.23 -38.08 -10.91
C ALA A 548 11.02 -39.02 -11.12
N ILE A 549 10.80 -39.48 -12.33
CA ILE A 549 9.69 -40.39 -12.68
C ILE A 549 9.86 -41.77 -12.03
N LEU A 550 11.09 -42.20 -11.76
CA LEU A 550 11.42 -43.51 -11.21
C LEU A 550 11.27 -43.64 -9.68
N GLY A 551 10.72 -42.62 -8.99
CA GLY A 551 10.24 -42.76 -7.61
C GLY A 551 11.30 -42.60 -6.51
N PHE A 552 12.36 -41.85 -6.75
CA PHE A 552 13.33 -41.48 -5.70
C PHE A 552 12.74 -40.50 -4.68
N SER A 553 13.20 -40.54 -3.42
CA SER A 553 12.62 -39.79 -2.30
C SER A 553 12.60 -38.26 -2.48
N PRO A 554 11.69 -37.52 -1.84
CA PRO A 554 11.54 -36.04 -2.01
C PRO A 554 12.84 -35.25 -1.80
N LEU A 555 13.70 -35.65 -0.87
CA LEU A 555 15.01 -35.05 -0.64
C LEU A 555 15.97 -35.20 -1.83
N GLN A 556 15.83 -36.28 -2.59
CA GLN A 556 16.59 -36.56 -3.80
C GLN A 556 16.10 -35.73 -5.00
N PHE A 557 14.88 -35.20 -4.93
CA PHE A 557 14.34 -34.27 -5.93
C PHE A 557 14.73 -32.79 -5.66
N ILE A 558 14.81 -32.39 -4.40
CA ILE A 558 15.16 -31.00 -4.04
C ILE A 558 16.55 -30.65 -4.56
N PHE A 559 17.51 -31.55 -4.47
CA PHE A 559 18.88 -31.31 -4.89
C PHE A 559 19.03 -31.16 -6.42
N PRO A 560 18.47 -32.04 -7.27
CA PRO A 560 18.45 -31.86 -8.72
C PRO A 560 17.63 -30.62 -9.16
N VAL A 561 16.49 -30.33 -8.53
CA VAL A 561 15.70 -29.13 -8.81
C VAL A 561 16.51 -27.88 -8.45
N PHE A 562 17.23 -27.89 -7.33
CA PHE A 562 18.11 -26.81 -6.93
C PHE A 562 19.25 -26.60 -7.94
N ILE A 563 19.85 -27.65 -8.47
CA ILE A 563 20.87 -27.57 -9.52
C ILE A 563 20.28 -27.08 -10.85
N ILE A 564 19.10 -27.57 -11.25
CA ILE A 564 18.38 -27.12 -12.46
C ILE A 564 18.05 -25.64 -12.37
N VAL A 565 17.78 -25.14 -11.17
CA VAL A 565 17.53 -23.71 -10.92
C VAL A 565 18.85 -22.93 -10.82
N LEU A 566 19.86 -23.46 -10.14
CA LEU A 566 21.13 -22.77 -9.89
C LEU A 566 22.00 -22.63 -11.15
N VAL A 567 22.04 -23.65 -12.00
CA VAL A 567 22.83 -23.61 -13.26
C VAL A 567 22.31 -22.52 -14.21
N PRO A 568 21.01 -22.38 -14.47
CA PRO A 568 20.49 -21.23 -15.22
C PRO A 568 20.79 -19.88 -14.57
N ILE A 569 20.75 -19.77 -13.23
CA ILE A 569 21.15 -18.55 -12.51
C ILE A 569 22.58 -18.18 -12.85
N ILE A 570 23.49 -19.12 -12.69
CA ILE A 570 24.91 -18.91 -12.93
C ILE A 570 25.15 -18.52 -14.42
N VAL A 571 24.54 -19.28 -15.35
CA VAL A 571 24.65 -18.98 -16.78
C VAL A 571 24.07 -17.61 -17.14
N THR A 572 22.91 -17.24 -16.57
CA THR A 572 22.32 -15.93 -16.81
C THR A 572 23.08 -14.79 -16.13
N TYR A 573 23.73 -15.06 -15.00
CA TYR A 573 24.56 -14.09 -14.30
C TYR A 573 25.86 -13.75 -15.05
N TYR A 574 26.49 -14.76 -15.64
CA TYR A 574 27.76 -14.61 -16.34
C TYR A 574 27.63 -14.41 -17.86
N SER A 575 26.43 -14.54 -18.45
CA SER A 575 26.24 -14.22 -19.87
C SER A 575 26.15 -12.72 -20.06
N ASP A 576 26.94 -12.17 -20.98
CA ASP A 576 26.87 -10.78 -21.43
C ASP A 576 25.59 -10.57 -22.27
N TYR A 577 24.47 -10.42 -21.56
CA TYR A 577 23.18 -10.13 -22.18
C TYR A 577 22.89 -8.63 -22.05
N ASP A 578 23.00 -7.93 -23.15
CA ASP A 578 22.82 -6.49 -23.25
C ASP A 578 21.34 -6.16 -23.52
N GLU A 579 20.57 -5.91 -22.46
CA GLU A 579 19.23 -5.31 -22.54
C GLU A 579 19.21 -3.86 -22.03
N GLU A 580 20.28 -3.12 -22.21
CA GLU A 580 20.38 -1.72 -21.75
C GLU A 580 19.23 -0.83 -22.26
N SER A 581 18.68 -1.13 -23.44
CA SER A 581 17.62 -0.31 -24.03
C SER A 581 16.25 -0.46 -23.33
N SER A 582 15.96 -1.60 -22.70
CA SER A 582 14.63 -1.88 -22.10
C SER A 582 14.52 -1.58 -20.60
N THR A 583 15.65 -1.34 -19.93
CA THR A 583 15.67 -1.12 -18.46
C THR A 583 15.80 0.34 -18.06
N LYS A 584 15.89 1.28 -19.00
CA LYS A 584 16.15 2.71 -18.76
C LYS A 584 15.31 3.30 -17.63
N GLY A 585 15.90 3.45 -16.45
CA GLY A 585 15.27 4.04 -15.28
C GLY A 585 14.22 3.19 -14.57
N LEU A 586 14.03 1.92 -14.96
CA LEU A 586 12.96 1.04 -14.44
C LEU A 586 13.48 -0.11 -13.55
N THR A 587 14.77 -0.12 -13.27
CA THR A 587 15.42 -1.06 -12.35
C THR A 587 16.35 -0.31 -11.40
N VAL A 588 16.75 -0.94 -10.29
CA VAL A 588 17.71 -0.37 -9.33
C VAL A 588 19.07 -0.07 -9.99
N TYR A 589 19.41 -0.77 -11.06
CA TYR A 589 20.69 -0.60 -11.81
C TYR A 589 20.68 0.63 -12.73
N SER A 590 19.52 1.19 -13.05
CA SER A 590 19.33 2.31 -13.97
C SER A 590 18.63 3.53 -13.33
N ILE A 591 18.56 3.61 -11.99
CA ILE A 591 17.90 4.72 -11.27
C ILE A 591 18.55 6.08 -11.64
N ASN A 592 19.86 6.13 -11.81
CA ASN A 592 20.55 7.38 -12.17
C ASN A 592 20.13 7.92 -13.54
N GLU A 593 19.85 7.04 -14.51
CA GLU A 593 19.32 7.43 -15.82
C GLU A 593 17.91 8.02 -15.69
N ALA A 594 17.06 7.42 -14.86
CA ALA A 594 15.73 7.96 -14.56
C ALA A 594 15.82 9.33 -13.90
N LYS A 595 16.75 9.49 -12.95
CA LYS A 595 17.01 10.75 -12.25
C LYS A 595 17.45 11.84 -13.23
N LEU A 596 18.38 11.53 -14.13
CA LEU A 596 18.86 12.44 -15.19
C LEU A 596 17.72 12.87 -16.12
N ALA A 597 16.93 11.90 -16.59
CA ALA A 597 15.80 12.17 -17.47
C ALA A 597 14.70 13.02 -16.78
N PHE A 598 14.47 12.79 -15.49
CA PHE A 598 13.51 13.55 -14.69
C PHE A 598 13.93 15.01 -14.52
N LYS A 599 15.19 15.26 -14.21
CA LYS A 599 15.74 16.60 -14.00
C LYS A 599 16.01 17.35 -15.30
N GLY A 600 16.31 16.64 -16.37
CA GLY A 600 16.54 17.22 -17.70
C GLY A 600 17.89 17.92 -17.88
N SER A 601 18.82 17.83 -16.90
CA SER A 601 20.15 18.42 -16.95
C SER A 601 21.21 17.48 -16.34
N LYS A 602 22.51 17.82 -16.50
CA LYS A 602 23.59 17.13 -15.78
C LYS A 602 23.36 17.26 -14.27
N VAL A 603 23.49 16.16 -13.56
CA VAL A 603 23.31 16.15 -12.11
C VAL A 603 24.47 16.88 -11.45
N ASN A 604 24.28 18.14 -11.14
CA ASN A 604 25.07 18.79 -10.10
C ASN A 604 24.43 18.43 -8.75
N GLU A 605 25.05 17.53 -8.00
CA GLU A 605 24.51 17.04 -6.71
C GLU A 605 24.74 18.02 -5.56
N LYS A 606 25.31 19.19 -5.83
CA LYS A 606 25.45 20.22 -4.82
C LYS A 606 24.11 20.88 -4.55
N LEU A 607 23.74 20.92 -3.29
CA LEU A 607 22.61 21.70 -2.78
C LEU A 607 23.12 23.09 -2.41
N GLY A 608 22.50 24.09 -2.99
CA GLY A 608 22.64 25.46 -2.55
C GLY A 608 21.72 25.80 -1.35
N GLU A 609 21.71 27.06 -1.00
CA GLU A 609 20.79 27.61 0.01
C GLU A 609 19.39 27.79 -0.58
N ASN A 610 18.37 27.69 0.30
CA ASN A 610 17.00 28.07 -0.08
C ASN A 610 16.93 29.59 -0.24
N VAL A 611 16.35 30.05 -1.36
CA VAL A 611 16.26 31.49 -1.66
C VAL A 611 14.82 31.99 -1.52
N GLU A 612 14.64 33.07 -0.77
CA GLU A 612 13.36 33.77 -0.68
C GLU A 612 13.21 34.72 -1.87
N VAL A 613 12.08 34.61 -2.59
CA VAL A 613 11.83 35.42 -3.81
C VAL A 613 10.40 35.95 -3.82
N ASN A 614 10.24 37.10 -4.43
CA ASN A 614 8.94 37.65 -4.79
C ASN A 614 8.63 37.29 -6.24
N PHE A 615 7.42 36.84 -6.53
CA PHE A 615 7.05 36.45 -7.88
C PHE A 615 6.33 37.59 -8.61
N TYR A 616 6.58 37.66 -9.92
CA TYR A 616 6.00 38.60 -10.86
C TYR A 616 5.45 37.83 -12.07
N VAL A 617 4.37 38.37 -12.64
CA VAL A 617 3.77 37.78 -13.85
C VAL A 617 4.63 38.15 -15.07
N SER A 618 4.85 37.17 -15.93
CA SER A 618 5.54 37.36 -17.21
C SER A 618 4.77 36.68 -18.33
N ASP A 619 4.70 37.31 -19.49
CA ASP A 619 3.97 36.83 -20.67
C ASP A 619 4.72 35.76 -21.48
N HIS A 620 5.69 35.06 -20.89
CA HIS A 620 6.39 34.01 -21.61
C HIS A 620 5.55 32.73 -21.72
N GLU A 621 5.52 32.14 -22.91
CA GLU A 621 4.69 30.96 -23.22
C GLU A 621 5.29 29.62 -22.73
N GLN A 622 6.54 29.59 -22.27
CA GLN A 622 7.23 28.35 -21.87
C GLN A 622 6.99 28.05 -20.38
N ASP A 623 6.87 26.76 -20.04
CA ASP A 623 6.78 26.26 -18.66
C ASP A 623 8.09 26.38 -17.87
N GLU A 624 8.84 27.43 -18.11
CA GLU A 624 10.13 27.73 -17.46
C GLU A 624 9.99 28.95 -16.56
N ILE A 625 10.73 28.98 -15.47
CA ILE A 625 10.79 30.09 -14.53
C ILE A 625 12.12 30.85 -14.67
N MET A 626 12.08 32.14 -14.46
CA MET A 626 13.30 32.96 -14.61
C MET A 626 13.73 33.49 -13.25
N PHE A 627 14.99 33.23 -12.88
CA PHE A 627 15.66 33.69 -11.68
C PHE A 627 16.76 34.70 -11.97
N SER A 628 17.17 35.46 -10.96
CA SER A 628 18.40 36.25 -11.06
C SER A 628 19.64 35.35 -11.09
N LYS A 629 20.73 35.84 -11.70
CA LYS A 629 22.02 35.16 -11.69
C LYS A 629 22.54 34.93 -10.28
N ASN A 630 22.31 35.88 -9.37
CA ASN A 630 22.76 35.80 -7.99
C ASN A 630 21.95 34.73 -7.22
N ASP A 631 20.63 34.67 -7.42
CA ASP A 631 19.76 33.66 -6.79
C ASP A 631 20.06 32.24 -7.31
N LEU A 632 20.37 32.10 -8.62
CA LEU A 632 20.84 30.85 -9.17
C LEU A 632 22.17 30.40 -8.56
N SER A 633 23.09 31.32 -8.33
CA SER A 633 24.36 31.02 -7.66
C SER A 633 24.15 30.55 -6.22
N LYS A 634 23.24 31.17 -5.45
CA LYS A 634 22.90 30.73 -4.09
C LYS A 634 22.21 29.35 -4.07
N LEU A 635 21.34 29.07 -5.04
CA LEU A 635 20.69 27.77 -5.22
C LEU A 635 21.66 26.69 -5.72
N GLU A 636 22.88 27.05 -6.13
CA GLU A 636 23.78 26.18 -6.91
C GLU A 636 23.09 25.53 -8.12
N ALA A 637 22.24 26.28 -8.81
CA ALA A 637 21.40 25.82 -9.89
C ALA A 637 21.75 26.48 -11.22
N GLU A 638 21.57 25.73 -12.30
CA GLU A 638 21.83 26.16 -13.67
C GLU A 638 20.53 26.18 -14.51
N VAL A 639 20.56 26.85 -15.65
CA VAL A 639 19.47 26.83 -16.63
C VAL A 639 19.18 25.38 -17.04
N GLY A 640 17.92 24.98 -16.98
CA GLY A 640 17.46 23.62 -17.24
C GLY A 640 17.29 22.76 -15.98
N ASP A 641 17.84 23.15 -14.83
CA ASP A 641 17.60 22.45 -13.55
C ASP A 641 16.14 22.59 -13.10
N LEU A 642 15.68 21.59 -12.37
CA LEU A 642 14.36 21.57 -11.77
C LEU A 642 14.40 22.27 -10.40
N VAL A 643 13.50 23.24 -10.20
CA VAL A 643 13.35 23.96 -8.93
C VAL A 643 11.93 23.78 -8.40
N TYR A 644 11.82 23.63 -7.10
CA TYR A 644 10.59 23.64 -6.35
C TYR A 644 10.37 25.01 -5.75
N LEU A 645 9.25 25.65 -6.09
CA LEU A 645 8.80 26.91 -5.52
C LEU A 645 7.63 26.64 -4.59
N SER A 646 7.68 27.18 -3.37
CA SER A 646 6.61 27.01 -2.40
C SER A 646 6.32 28.29 -1.62
N ASP A 647 5.09 28.44 -1.14
CA ASP A 647 4.73 29.50 -0.19
C ASP A 647 5.55 29.35 1.10
N LYS A 648 6.00 30.46 1.65
CA LYS A 648 6.82 30.53 2.87
C LYS A 648 6.13 29.88 4.09
N ARG A 649 4.81 29.77 4.09
CA ARG A 649 4.01 29.18 5.16
C ARG A 649 4.16 27.65 5.18
N LYS A 650 5.17 27.14 5.89
CA LYS A 650 5.49 25.69 5.98
C LYS A 650 4.33 24.81 6.46
N TRP A 651 3.40 25.36 7.25
CA TRP A 651 2.22 24.64 7.74
C TRP A 651 1.23 24.25 6.63
N LEU A 652 1.33 24.87 5.44
CA LEU A 652 0.57 24.46 4.26
C LEU A 652 1.04 23.10 3.67
N GLY A 653 2.14 22.54 4.19
CA GLY A 653 2.65 21.24 3.78
C GLY A 653 3.00 21.12 2.30
N GLY A 654 3.17 22.26 1.60
CA GLY A 654 3.43 22.30 0.16
C GLY A 654 2.17 22.45 -0.71
N LEU A 655 0.98 22.64 -0.14
CA LEU A 655 -0.27 22.84 -0.90
C LEU A 655 -0.13 23.94 -1.97
N LYS A 656 0.54 25.05 -1.63
CA LYS A 656 0.81 26.16 -2.54
C LYS A 656 2.25 26.08 -3.04
N SER A 657 2.46 25.34 -4.11
CA SER A 657 3.79 25.13 -4.68
C SER A 657 3.73 24.59 -6.10
N ILE A 658 4.85 24.68 -6.80
CA ILE A 658 5.02 24.17 -8.16
C ILE A 658 6.46 23.69 -8.39
N HIS A 659 6.64 22.67 -9.24
CA HIS A 659 7.92 22.32 -9.83
C HIS A 659 8.00 22.93 -11.23
N SER A 660 9.10 23.60 -11.53
CA SER A 660 9.34 24.09 -12.88
C SER A 660 10.83 24.09 -13.20
N LYS A 661 11.16 24.09 -14.50
CA LYS A 661 12.54 24.21 -14.96
C LYS A 661 12.98 25.65 -14.97
N ILE A 662 14.27 25.86 -14.71
CA ILE A 662 14.90 27.17 -14.82
C ILE A 662 15.11 27.49 -16.29
N GLY A 663 14.56 28.61 -16.75
CA GLY A 663 14.79 29.18 -18.05
C GLY A 663 15.91 30.23 -18.05
N LYS A 664 15.75 31.26 -18.87
CA LYS A 664 16.72 32.36 -18.96
C LYS A 664 16.86 33.11 -17.64
N SER A 665 18.09 33.51 -17.29
CA SER A 665 18.36 34.34 -16.11
C SER A 665 18.21 35.85 -16.38
N HIS A 666 17.91 36.59 -15.33
CA HIS A 666 17.86 38.07 -15.31
C HIS A 666 18.80 38.66 -14.25
N ASN A 667 18.80 39.97 -14.07
CA ASN A 667 19.72 40.66 -13.16
C ASN A 667 19.04 41.27 -11.91
N GLU A 668 17.76 40.98 -11.66
CA GLU A 668 16.99 41.55 -10.53
C GLU A 668 16.93 40.55 -9.37
N ASP A 669 17.75 40.70 -8.36
CA ASP A 669 17.83 39.82 -7.21
C ASP A 669 16.55 39.72 -6.40
N GLY A 670 16.24 38.56 -5.85
CA GLY A 670 15.06 38.29 -5.05
C GLY A 670 13.74 38.29 -5.83
N LYS A 671 13.80 38.29 -7.18
CA LYS A 671 12.60 38.26 -8.02
C LYS A 671 12.59 36.94 -8.85
N VAL A 672 11.41 36.39 -9.01
CA VAL A 672 11.17 35.26 -9.93
C VAL A 672 9.99 35.62 -10.84
N TYR A 673 10.14 35.32 -12.14
CA TYR A 673 9.11 35.53 -13.13
C TYR A 673 8.40 34.24 -13.46
N LEU A 674 7.06 34.24 -13.34
CA LEU A 674 6.15 33.11 -13.58
C LEU A 674 5.11 33.51 -14.61
N ASN A 675 4.63 32.58 -15.42
CA ASN A 675 3.44 32.82 -16.23
C ASN A 675 2.13 32.60 -15.42
N GLU A 676 0.99 33.01 -15.96
CA GLU A 676 -0.31 32.89 -15.28
C GLU A 676 -0.68 31.45 -14.98
N ASP A 677 -0.38 30.51 -15.89
CA ASP A 677 -0.66 29.09 -15.68
C ASP A 677 0.16 28.50 -14.51
N GLN A 678 1.43 28.91 -14.35
CA GLN A 678 2.27 28.49 -13.22
C GLN A 678 1.78 29.05 -11.89
N ILE A 679 1.31 30.31 -11.86
CA ILE A 679 0.73 30.93 -10.67
C ILE A 679 -0.56 30.22 -10.27
N ASP A 680 -1.38 29.90 -11.24
CA ASP A 680 -2.65 29.22 -11.06
C ASP A 680 -2.45 27.75 -10.58
N HIS A 681 -1.54 27.00 -11.20
CA HIS A 681 -1.20 25.64 -10.77
C HIS A 681 -0.51 25.63 -9.40
N GLY A 682 0.36 26.60 -9.13
CA GLY A 682 1.04 26.77 -7.85
C GLY A 682 0.11 27.25 -6.72
N LEU A 683 -1.12 27.69 -7.04
CA LEU A 683 -2.07 28.25 -6.08
C LEU A 683 -1.49 29.47 -5.32
N PHE A 684 -0.64 30.26 -5.96
CA PHE A 684 0.07 31.36 -5.32
C PHE A 684 -0.82 32.58 -5.10
N ASP A 685 -0.76 33.12 -3.89
CA ASP A 685 -1.45 34.38 -3.53
C ASP A 685 -0.59 35.59 -3.96
N LYS A 686 -1.17 36.56 -4.65
CA LYS A 686 -0.47 37.78 -5.05
C LYS A 686 0.13 38.49 -3.84
N GLY A 687 1.39 38.95 -3.97
CA GLY A 687 2.11 39.66 -2.92
C GLY A 687 2.63 38.78 -1.78
N LYS A 688 2.59 37.45 -1.90
CA LYS A 688 3.22 36.54 -0.94
C LYS A 688 4.61 36.12 -1.43
N MET A 689 5.53 36.04 -0.48
CA MET A 689 6.90 35.61 -0.71
C MET A 689 6.96 34.08 -0.88
N LEU A 690 7.73 33.63 -1.84
CA LEU A 690 7.97 32.21 -2.11
C LEU A 690 9.38 31.82 -1.65
N ILE A 691 9.57 30.54 -1.40
CA ILE A 691 10.86 29.91 -1.16
C ILE A 691 11.16 29.02 -2.37
N ALA A 692 12.35 29.22 -2.95
CA ALA A 692 12.89 28.40 -4.01
C ALA A 692 13.88 27.39 -3.41
N GLU A 693 13.76 26.13 -3.80
CA GLU A 693 14.64 25.02 -3.42
C GLU A 693 15.05 24.26 -4.69
N LYS A 694 16.31 23.93 -4.82
CA LYS A 694 16.77 23.08 -5.92
C LYS A 694 16.29 21.66 -5.70
N GLU A 695 15.67 21.05 -6.70
CA GLU A 695 15.24 19.65 -6.64
C GLU A 695 16.42 18.72 -6.95
N MET A 696 16.65 17.70 -6.08
CA MET A 696 17.71 16.70 -6.23
C MET A 696 17.22 15.36 -6.71
#